data_af389e951029dc4ff2a907b584a47a3a
#
_entry.id   af389e951029dc4ff2a907b584a47a3a
#
_cell.length_a   1.000
_cell.length_b   1.000
_cell.length_c   1.000
_cell.angle_alpha   90.00
_cell.angle_beta   90.00
_cell.angle_gamma   90.00
#
_symmetry.space_group_name_H-M   'P 1'
#
loop_
_entity.id
_entity.type
_entity.pdbx_description
1 polymer ?
#
loop_
_entity_poly.entity_id
_entity_poly.type
_entity_poly.pdbx_seq_one_letter_code
_entity_poly.pdbx_strand_id
1 'polypeptide(L)'
;MAVNNGQNIFTDKQDFEDQYRDKFIQILGKYYGECTDQERYNVLARLIAEKAREIQSTSYIHANKQVYYFSLEFLLGPLLENYLLNLGIADVVAAGLEEMGTSLQKLAAQEVDPGLGNGGLGRLAACFLDSMAHEGMAGFGNGMRYRYGLFRQEIKDGRQVECTDNWLANGYPWEVRKDDSSVLVRFGGTVVRHEDENGDFWFSQEGGQVVKAVPYDVPIVGYGAKTVNKLRLWSAEPAEEDFDLDAFNAGDFARANKFRSDVEAISTILYPNDSGEHGRILRLKQEYLFVSAGLQSILRAYKDKYGEDWDHFADHVCIHTNDTHPAMCGPELMRLLVDEHGVDFNEAFDIARNAISYTNHTVMPEALEKWPINTFRELLPRLYMFIDEVDRRYKEQLLADSNGNTDLLASTAVLWDNTVRMANLSILFSHSVNGVSDLHTNILKQSVLKDFYKLRPEIFNNKTNGICHRRFLAQANTAYAKLITEAIGTGWLDDANELNKLSAFENDVEFLDKMDAAKREEKERLAAYVKKTTGIEMDTNTIFDTQVKRFHAYKRQLLNIFKILYLYNRMLDDQSYKPAPTTFIFSGKAAQSYTFAKEVIRLIHSVADVVNNDERIEGRLKVVFIPNFAVSNAQLIYAASDISEQISVAGAEASGTSNMKLMMNAALTLGTYDGSNIEISELAGPENIKIFGLRADEVQQVYASGTYFAQNLLNQNPTLARIVNMLTDGSLARLSGNFESIHDYLLINNDPDLVLIDFDAYVKAWEELTQSYADRRSWNARALHNTANSGFFSADRTIREYMEDIWHV
;
A
#
# COMPACT_ATOMS: atom_id res chain seq x y z
N MET A 1 14.27 -6.24 -27.68
CA MET A 1 15.42 -7.16 -27.59
C MET A 1 15.76 -7.25 -26.11
N ALA A 2 15.64 -8.43 -25.51
CA ALA A 2 15.98 -8.63 -24.10
C ALA A 2 17.43 -8.22 -23.87
N VAL A 3 17.71 -7.47 -22.82
CA VAL A 3 19.07 -7.21 -22.35
C VAL A 3 19.59 -8.53 -21.79
N ASN A 4 20.37 -9.22 -22.58
CA ASN A 4 20.86 -10.55 -22.28
C ASN A 4 22.05 -10.45 -21.32
N ASN A 5 21.81 -10.52 -20.01
CA ASN A 5 22.86 -10.58 -18.99
C ASN A 5 23.54 -11.98 -18.90
N GLY A 6 23.64 -12.71 -20.00
CA GLY A 6 24.47 -13.92 -20.09
C GLY A 6 23.88 -15.17 -19.43
N GLN A 7 22.71 -15.13 -18.85
CA GLN A 7 21.99 -16.29 -18.32
C GLN A 7 20.82 -16.61 -19.24
N ASN A 8 20.98 -17.59 -20.13
CA ASN A 8 19.86 -18.18 -20.86
C ASN A 8 19.03 -19.00 -19.87
N ILE A 9 17.95 -18.41 -19.31
CA ILE A 9 17.04 -19.10 -18.40
C ILE A 9 16.39 -20.30 -19.10
N PHE A 10 15.93 -20.07 -20.32
CA PHE A 10 15.54 -21.09 -21.29
C PHE A 10 16.24 -20.79 -22.61
N THR A 11 16.82 -21.80 -23.24
CA THR A 11 17.53 -21.60 -24.52
C THR A 11 16.56 -21.34 -25.67
N ASP A 12 15.40 -21.97 -25.63
CA ASP A 12 14.29 -21.78 -26.55
C ASP A 12 12.98 -22.34 -25.94
N LYS A 13 11.90 -22.32 -26.72
CA LYS A 13 10.58 -22.82 -26.26
C LYS A 13 10.60 -24.34 -25.96
N GLN A 14 11.40 -25.14 -26.67
CA GLN A 14 11.50 -26.58 -26.46
C GLN A 14 12.17 -26.89 -25.11
N ASP A 15 13.25 -26.19 -24.79
CA ASP A 15 13.92 -26.28 -23.50
C ASP A 15 12.96 -25.91 -22.33
N PHE A 16 12.16 -24.84 -22.52
CA PHE A 16 11.12 -24.50 -21.57
C PHE A 16 10.10 -25.64 -21.41
N GLU A 17 9.57 -26.17 -22.51
CA GLU A 17 8.56 -27.24 -22.48
C GLU A 17 9.08 -28.51 -21.79
N ASP A 18 10.31 -28.90 -22.08
CA ASP A 18 10.92 -30.10 -21.51
C ASP A 18 11.09 -29.92 -19.99
N GLN A 19 11.67 -28.81 -19.55
CA GLN A 19 11.80 -28.50 -18.12
C GLN A 19 10.43 -28.39 -17.42
N TYR A 20 9.44 -27.79 -18.06
CA TYR A 20 8.12 -27.64 -17.49
C TYR A 20 7.39 -28.98 -17.38
N ARG A 21 7.48 -29.85 -18.40
CA ARG A 21 6.89 -31.22 -18.36
C ARG A 21 7.50 -32.09 -17.26
N ASP A 22 8.82 -32.01 -17.08
CA ASP A 22 9.51 -32.80 -16.06
C ASP A 22 9.07 -32.42 -14.63
N LYS A 23 8.76 -31.14 -14.40
CA LYS A 23 8.30 -30.65 -13.10
C LYS A 23 6.96 -31.24 -12.65
N PHE A 24 6.05 -31.59 -13.57
CA PHE A 24 4.77 -32.22 -13.19
C PHE A 24 4.94 -33.54 -12.47
N ILE A 25 5.82 -34.40 -13.00
CA ILE A 25 6.11 -35.70 -12.38
C ILE A 25 6.81 -35.47 -11.02
N GLN A 26 7.77 -34.55 -10.96
CA GLN A 26 8.54 -34.28 -9.74
C GLN A 26 7.67 -33.70 -8.60
N ILE A 27 6.75 -32.81 -8.93
CA ILE A 27 5.96 -32.07 -7.94
C ILE A 27 4.64 -32.77 -7.61
N LEU A 28 3.95 -33.30 -8.63
CA LEU A 28 2.57 -33.81 -8.52
C LEU A 28 2.44 -35.32 -8.72
N GLY A 29 3.47 -35.99 -9.25
CA GLY A 29 3.37 -37.40 -9.66
C GLY A 29 2.37 -37.63 -10.80
N LYS A 30 2.09 -36.59 -11.62
CA LYS A 30 1.12 -36.61 -12.73
C LYS A 30 1.78 -36.22 -14.05
N TYR A 31 1.19 -36.61 -15.15
CA TYR A 31 1.53 -36.07 -16.47
C TYR A 31 0.76 -34.79 -16.77
N TYR A 32 1.34 -33.89 -17.59
CA TYR A 32 0.74 -32.60 -17.97
C TYR A 32 -0.73 -32.67 -18.41
N GLY A 33 -1.07 -33.69 -19.21
CA GLY A 33 -2.44 -33.92 -19.72
C GLY A 33 -3.48 -34.25 -18.66
N GLU A 34 -3.06 -34.70 -17.47
CA GLU A 34 -3.92 -35.07 -16.35
C GLU A 34 -4.17 -33.91 -15.38
N CYS A 35 -3.49 -32.78 -15.61
CA CYS A 35 -3.50 -31.66 -14.67
C CYS A 35 -4.56 -30.60 -14.99
N THR A 36 -5.14 -30.02 -13.95
CA THR A 36 -6.01 -28.86 -14.04
C THR A 36 -5.20 -27.59 -14.36
N ASP A 37 -5.86 -26.53 -14.80
CA ASP A 37 -5.18 -25.26 -15.08
C ASP A 37 -4.56 -24.65 -13.80
N GLN A 38 -5.17 -24.84 -12.64
CA GLN A 38 -4.60 -24.43 -11.34
C GLN A 38 -3.30 -25.19 -11.03
N GLU A 39 -3.26 -26.52 -11.28
CA GLU A 39 -2.04 -27.31 -11.09
C GLU A 39 -0.96 -26.90 -12.08
N ARG A 40 -1.34 -26.63 -13.34
CA ARG A 40 -0.43 -26.13 -14.38
C ARG A 40 0.16 -24.77 -13.99
N TYR A 41 -0.66 -23.84 -13.52
CA TYR A 41 -0.18 -22.56 -12.99
C TYR A 41 0.80 -22.76 -11.83
N ASN A 42 0.45 -23.58 -10.83
CA ASN A 42 1.30 -23.81 -9.66
C ASN A 42 2.67 -24.37 -10.05
N VAL A 43 2.72 -25.30 -11.00
CA VAL A 43 3.97 -25.88 -11.49
C VAL A 43 4.79 -24.85 -12.28
N LEU A 44 4.13 -24.04 -13.13
CA LEU A 44 4.80 -22.95 -13.87
C LEU A 44 5.40 -21.93 -12.90
N ALA A 45 4.64 -21.43 -11.95
CA ALA A 45 5.10 -20.45 -10.98
C ALA A 45 6.27 -20.99 -10.14
N ARG A 46 6.26 -22.27 -9.75
CA ARG A 46 7.39 -22.91 -9.05
C ARG A 46 8.63 -22.98 -9.92
N LEU A 47 8.50 -23.34 -11.20
CA LEU A 47 9.63 -23.38 -12.14
C LEU A 47 10.26 -21.98 -12.27
N ILE A 48 9.46 -20.94 -12.47
CA ILE A 48 9.93 -19.56 -12.58
C ILE A 48 10.58 -19.09 -11.27
N ALA A 49 9.97 -19.39 -10.11
CA ALA A 49 10.53 -19.06 -8.80
C ALA A 49 11.87 -19.76 -8.54
N GLU A 50 12.05 -20.99 -9.03
CA GLU A 50 13.32 -21.74 -8.97
C GLU A 50 14.40 -21.05 -9.79
N LYS A 51 14.07 -20.67 -11.03
CA LYS A 51 14.98 -19.89 -11.89
C LYS A 51 15.39 -18.56 -11.27
N ALA A 52 14.45 -17.85 -10.66
CA ALA A 52 14.75 -16.62 -9.93
C ALA A 52 15.72 -16.86 -8.76
N ARG A 53 15.57 -17.96 -8.01
CA ARG A 53 16.49 -18.30 -6.90
C ARG A 53 17.88 -18.71 -7.38
N GLU A 54 18.01 -19.31 -8.54
CA GLU A 54 19.32 -19.60 -9.15
C GLU A 54 20.10 -18.28 -9.37
N ILE A 55 19.44 -17.22 -9.85
CA ILE A 55 20.02 -15.88 -10.01
C ILE A 55 20.32 -15.26 -8.64
N GLN A 56 19.40 -15.38 -7.68
CA GLN A 56 19.54 -14.84 -6.32
C GLN A 56 20.82 -15.31 -5.63
N SER A 57 21.18 -16.59 -5.80
CA SER A 57 22.35 -17.18 -5.16
C SER A 57 23.68 -16.48 -5.52
N THR A 58 23.71 -15.73 -6.64
CA THR A 58 24.87 -15.00 -7.12
C THR A 58 24.78 -13.47 -6.95
N SER A 59 23.59 -12.96 -6.61
CA SER A 59 23.30 -11.51 -6.63
C SER A 59 24.06 -10.70 -5.57
N TYR A 60 24.46 -11.28 -4.44
CA TYR A 60 24.97 -10.52 -3.28
C TYR A 60 26.44 -10.72 -2.95
N ILE A 61 27.21 -11.36 -3.82
CA ILE A 61 28.61 -11.71 -3.53
C ILE A 61 29.46 -10.45 -3.25
N HIS A 62 29.10 -9.32 -3.84
CA HIS A 62 29.87 -8.07 -3.77
C HIS A 62 29.12 -6.91 -3.09
N ALA A 63 27.96 -7.15 -2.50
CA ALA A 63 27.21 -6.09 -1.82
C ALA A 63 27.93 -5.67 -0.52
N ASN A 64 28.32 -4.39 -0.44
CA ASN A 64 28.98 -3.82 0.73
C ASN A 64 27.99 -3.51 1.86
N LYS A 65 26.79 -3.01 1.50
CA LYS A 65 25.72 -2.65 2.45
C LYS A 65 24.41 -3.29 2.06
N GLN A 66 23.62 -3.70 3.05
CA GLN A 66 22.32 -4.34 2.88
C GLN A 66 21.23 -3.46 3.49
N VAL A 67 20.13 -3.29 2.76
CA VAL A 67 18.96 -2.54 3.23
C VAL A 67 17.83 -3.50 3.55
N TYR A 68 17.26 -3.36 4.74
CA TYR A 68 16.13 -4.13 5.22
C TYR A 68 14.91 -3.21 5.38
N TYR A 69 13.92 -3.38 4.53
CA TYR A 69 12.70 -2.59 4.49
C TYR A 69 11.61 -3.27 5.32
N PHE A 70 11.32 -2.72 6.50
CA PHE A 70 10.35 -3.26 7.45
C PHE A 70 8.98 -2.66 7.19
N SER A 71 8.00 -3.48 6.87
CA SER A 71 6.61 -3.07 6.66
C SER A 71 5.62 -4.09 7.17
N LEU A 72 4.52 -3.61 7.77
CA LEU A 72 3.41 -4.46 8.18
C LEU A 72 2.65 -5.03 6.98
N GLU A 73 2.74 -4.37 5.82
CA GLU A 73 2.06 -4.72 4.59
C GLU A 73 3.02 -4.83 3.41
N PHE A 74 2.80 -5.84 2.55
CA PHE A 74 3.40 -5.95 1.22
C PHE A 74 2.33 -6.37 0.21
N LEU A 75 1.70 -5.41 -0.46
CA LEU A 75 0.65 -5.66 -1.44
C LEU A 75 1.25 -6.03 -2.80
N LEU A 76 1.71 -7.28 -2.93
CA LEU A 76 2.46 -7.77 -4.09
C LEU A 76 1.60 -7.83 -5.36
N GLY A 77 0.36 -8.31 -5.25
CA GLY A 77 -0.46 -8.70 -6.40
C GLY A 77 0.09 -9.96 -7.10
N PRO A 78 -0.47 -10.33 -8.26
CA PRO A 78 -0.01 -11.46 -9.06
C PRO A 78 1.44 -11.26 -9.53
N LEU A 79 2.26 -12.31 -9.50
CA LEU A 79 3.69 -12.23 -9.78
C LEU A 79 4.09 -12.86 -11.12
N LEU A 80 3.31 -13.80 -11.66
CA LEU A 80 3.69 -14.57 -12.85
C LEU A 80 4.07 -13.68 -14.03
N GLU A 81 3.14 -12.86 -14.52
CA GLU A 81 3.40 -12.01 -15.68
C GLU A 81 4.49 -10.96 -15.39
N ASN A 82 4.54 -10.44 -14.15
CA ASN A 82 5.57 -9.50 -13.75
C ASN A 82 6.98 -10.13 -13.79
N TYR A 83 7.12 -11.36 -13.30
CA TYR A 83 8.42 -12.03 -13.30
C TYR A 83 8.82 -12.49 -14.69
N LEU A 84 7.87 -12.91 -15.53
CA LEU A 84 8.16 -13.22 -16.93
C LEU A 84 8.67 -11.98 -17.69
N LEU A 85 8.08 -10.82 -17.44
CA LEU A 85 8.54 -9.53 -17.99
C LEU A 85 9.94 -9.19 -17.47
N ASN A 86 10.15 -9.23 -16.17
CA ASN A 86 11.41 -8.84 -15.53
C ASN A 86 12.55 -9.79 -15.88
N LEU A 87 12.28 -11.07 -16.08
CA LEU A 87 13.25 -12.08 -16.53
C LEU A 87 13.49 -12.04 -18.06
N GLY A 88 12.65 -11.34 -18.81
CA GLY A 88 12.75 -11.27 -20.28
C GLY A 88 12.41 -12.56 -21.00
N ILE A 89 11.57 -13.42 -20.40
CA ILE A 89 11.22 -14.77 -20.92
C ILE A 89 9.74 -14.93 -21.30
N ALA A 90 8.97 -13.85 -21.28
CA ALA A 90 7.53 -13.89 -21.52
C ALA A 90 7.17 -14.52 -22.87
N ASP A 91 7.88 -14.14 -23.94
CA ASP A 91 7.62 -14.63 -25.29
C ASP A 91 7.92 -16.14 -25.43
N VAL A 92 9.03 -16.61 -24.85
CA VAL A 92 9.43 -18.02 -24.89
C VAL A 92 8.41 -18.90 -24.15
N VAL A 93 8.00 -18.45 -22.97
CA VAL A 93 7.01 -19.16 -22.14
C VAL A 93 5.63 -19.16 -22.82
N ALA A 94 5.19 -18.02 -23.35
CA ALA A 94 3.92 -17.95 -24.07
C ALA A 94 3.88 -18.89 -25.28
N ALA A 95 4.93 -18.89 -26.11
CA ALA A 95 5.03 -19.75 -27.29
C ALA A 95 5.05 -21.24 -26.94
N GLY A 96 5.77 -21.66 -25.88
CA GLY A 96 5.76 -23.04 -25.42
C GLY A 96 4.41 -23.47 -24.83
N LEU A 97 3.72 -22.61 -24.09
CA LEU A 97 2.37 -22.88 -23.56
C LEU A 97 1.34 -23.05 -24.69
N GLU A 98 1.42 -22.26 -25.77
CA GLU A 98 0.55 -22.40 -26.94
C GLU A 98 0.75 -23.74 -27.63
N GLU A 99 1.99 -24.20 -27.80
CA GLU A 99 2.29 -25.51 -28.37
C GLU A 99 1.82 -26.66 -27.47
N MET A 100 1.81 -26.43 -26.15
CA MET A 100 1.24 -27.38 -25.18
C MET A 100 -0.30 -27.33 -25.07
N GLY A 101 -0.98 -26.49 -25.87
CA GLY A 101 -2.44 -26.42 -25.96
C GLY A 101 -3.12 -25.60 -24.84
N THR A 102 -2.39 -24.63 -24.27
CA THR A 102 -2.92 -23.65 -23.30
C THR A 102 -2.42 -22.24 -23.63
N SER A 103 -2.71 -21.25 -22.81
CA SER A 103 -2.16 -19.90 -22.98
C SER A 103 -1.68 -19.31 -21.67
N LEU A 104 -0.73 -18.37 -21.73
CA LEU A 104 -0.24 -17.65 -20.56
C LEU A 104 -1.40 -16.96 -19.82
N GLN A 105 -2.30 -16.29 -20.52
CA GLN A 105 -3.46 -15.61 -19.95
C GLN A 105 -4.37 -16.55 -19.17
N LYS A 106 -4.58 -17.78 -19.70
CA LYS A 106 -5.41 -18.80 -19.03
C LYS A 106 -4.79 -19.28 -17.72
N LEU A 107 -3.47 -19.44 -17.68
CA LEU A 107 -2.76 -19.82 -16.47
C LEU A 107 -2.61 -18.66 -15.49
N ALA A 108 -2.28 -17.45 -15.96
CA ALA A 108 -2.22 -16.26 -15.13
C ALA A 108 -3.55 -15.93 -14.43
N ALA A 109 -4.68 -16.25 -15.07
CA ALA A 109 -6.00 -16.12 -14.47
C ALA A 109 -6.27 -17.05 -13.27
N GLN A 110 -5.39 -18.03 -13.01
CA GLN A 110 -5.46 -18.91 -11.82
C GLN A 110 -4.73 -18.29 -10.62
N GLU A 111 -3.90 -17.28 -10.84
CA GLU A 111 -3.14 -16.63 -9.78
C GLU A 111 -4.05 -15.74 -8.95
N VAL A 112 -3.92 -15.84 -7.63
CA VAL A 112 -4.67 -15.03 -6.68
C VAL A 112 -3.79 -13.88 -6.15
N ASP A 113 -4.42 -12.74 -5.83
CA ASP A 113 -3.75 -11.69 -5.07
C ASP A 113 -3.47 -12.19 -3.65
N PRO A 114 -2.23 -12.20 -3.15
CA PRO A 114 -1.98 -12.54 -1.76
C PRO A 114 -2.52 -11.45 -0.81
N GLY A 115 -3.22 -11.86 0.24
CA GLY A 115 -3.87 -10.96 1.20
C GLY A 115 -2.89 -10.23 2.15
N LEU A 116 -1.70 -9.87 1.67
CA LEU A 116 -0.59 -9.35 2.47
C LEU A 116 -0.55 -7.82 2.58
N GLY A 117 -1.58 -7.12 2.12
CA GLY A 117 -1.66 -5.66 2.20
C GLY A 117 -3.06 -5.14 1.94
N ASN A 118 -3.27 -3.85 2.25
CA ASN A 118 -4.58 -3.19 2.14
C ASN A 118 -4.60 -2.14 1.02
N GLY A 119 -3.61 -1.25 0.97
CA GLY A 119 -3.67 -0.07 0.11
C GLY A 119 -2.31 0.53 -0.22
N GLY A 120 -2.24 1.88 -0.16
CA GLY A 120 -1.08 2.65 -0.59
C GLY A 120 0.23 2.27 0.08
N LEU A 121 0.22 2.09 1.40
CA LEU A 121 1.40 1.72 2.19
C LEU A 121 2.00 0.39 1.72
N GLY A 122 1.17 -0.66 1.65
CA GLY A 122 1.63 -2.00 1.24
C GLY A 122 2.01 -2.07 -0.23
N ARG A 123 1.32 -1.32 -1.11
CA ARG A 123 1.71 -1.29 -2.52
C ARG A 123 3.00 -0.50 -2.75
N LEU A 124 3.23 0.59 -1.99
CA LEU A 124 4.49 1.32 -2.02
C LEU A 124 5.65 0.40 -1.64
N ALA A 125 5.53 -0.34 -0.54
CA ALA A 125 6.53 -1.32 -0.12
C ALA A 125 6.83 -2.34 -1.21
N ALA A 126 5.81 -2.88 -1.89
CA ALA A 126 5.98 -3.81 -3.00
C ALA A 126 6.66 -3.17 -4.23
N CYS A 127 6.32 -1.91 -4.57
CA CYS A 127 7.00 -1.17 -5.65
C CYS A 127 8.45 -0.89 -5.31
N PHE A 128 8.75 -0.57 -4.05
CA PHE A 128 10.13 -0.31 -3.60
C PHE A 128 11.00 -1.57 -3.67
N LEU A 129 10.45 -2.74 -3.32
CA LEU A 129 11.20 -4.00 -3.49
C LEU A 129 11.54 -4.28 -4.96
N ASP A 130 10.59 -4.07 -5.88
CA ASP A 130 10.83 -4.20 -7.32
C ASP A 130 11.94 -3.26 -7.79
N SER A 131 11.86 -1.98 -7.38
CA SER A 131 12.86 -0.97 -7.76
C SER A 131 14.22 -1.22 -7.12
N MET A 132 14.30 -1.63 -5.85
CA MET A 132 15.57 -2.01 -5.21
C MET A 132 16.25 -3.15 -5.97
N ALA A 133 15.49 -4.15 -6.42
CA ALA A 133 16.03 -5.24 -7.23
C ALA A 133 16.43 -4.77 -8.63
N HIS A 134 15.67 -3.84 -9.25
CA HIS A 134 16.01 -3.26 -10.54
C HIS A 134 17.30 -2.43 -10.49
N GLU A 135 17.46 -1.59 -9.48
CA GLU A 135 18.66 -0.76 -9.27
C GLU A 135 19.91 -1.59 -8.86
N GLY A 136 19.77 -2.89 -8.69
CA GLY A 136 20.88 -3.80 -8.43
C GLY A 136 21.40 -3.79 -7.01
N MET A 137 20.66 -3.21 -6.06
CA MET A 137 21.05 -3.16 -4.65
C MET A 137 20.61 -4.40 -3.87
N ALA A 138 21.31 -4.71 -2.78
CA ALA A 138 20.92 -5.74 -1.82
C ALA A 138 19.82 -5.23 -0.89
N GLY A 139 18.57 -5.31 -1.35
CA GLY A 139 17.39 -4.82 -0.64
C GLY A 139 16.43 -5.95 -0.26
N PHE A 140 16.03 -6.02 1.02
CA PHE A 140 15.24 -7.10 1.57
C PHE A 140 13.97 -6.57 2.22
N GLY A 141 12.81 -7.14 1.87
CA GLY A 141 11.57 -6.90 2.61
C GLY A 141 11.49 -7.76 3.86
N ASN A 142 10.91 -7.21 4.92
CA ASN A 142 10.65 -7.91 6.17
C ASN A 142 9.25 -7.57 6.69
N GLY A 143 8.38 -8.58 6.83
CA GLY A 143 6.99 -8.38 7.21
C GLY A 143 6.32 -9.65 7.73
N MET A 144 4.97 -9.65 7.76
CA MET A 144 4.15 -10.75 8.28
C MET A 144 3.58 -11.61 7.16
N ARG A 145 3.56 -12.93 7.37
CA ARG A 145 2.84 -13.88 6.53
C ARG A 145 1.46 -14.16 7.13
N TYR A 146 0.49 -13.36 6.73
CA TYR A 146 -0.89 -13.56 7.18
C TYR A 146 -1.53 -14.77 6.51
N ARG A 147 -2.17 -15.63 7.29
CA ARG A 147 -2.86 -16.82 6.78
C ARG A 147 -4.06 -16.48 5.90
N TYR A 148 -4.85 -15.48 6.32
CA TYR A 148 -6.03 -14.99 5.57
C TYR A 148 -5.85 -13.53 5.11
N GLY A 149 -4.88 -12.80 5.69
CA GLY A 149 -4.58 -11.43 5.32
C GLY A 149 -5.71 -10.45 5.55
N LEU A 150 -5.88 -9.50 4.61
CA LEU A 150 -7.03 -8.60 4.60
C LEU A 150 -8.26 -9.36 4.06
N PHE A 151 -9.42 -9.07 4.63
CA PHE A 151 -10.68 -9.68 4.21
C PHE A 151 -10.97 -9.51 2.71
N ARG A 152 -11.66 -10.48 2.12
CA ARG A 152 -12.29 -10.38 0.81
C ARG A 152 -13.63 -9.65 0.96
N GLN A 153 -13.84 -8.64 0.11
CA GLN A 153 -15.06 -7.85 0.13
C GLN A 153 -16.13 -8.49 -0.77
N GLU A 154 -17.30 -8.75 -0.22
CA GLU A 154 -18.52 -9.01 -0.97
C GLU A 154 -19.51 -7.86 -0.77
N ILE A 155 -20.43 -7.70 -1.72
CA ILE A 155 -21.54 -6.76 -1.60
C ILE A 155 -22.84 -7.56 -1.50
N LYS A 156 -23.56 -7.35 -0.40
CA LYS A 156 -24.89 -7.96 -0.17
C LYS A 156 -25.89 -6.87 0.20
N ASP A 157 -26.96 -6.79 -0.57
CA ASP A 157 -27.99 -5.74 -0.41
C ASP A 157 -27.39 -4.32 -0.36
N GLY A 158 -26.41 -4.06 -1.25
CA GLY A 158 -25.70 -2.80 -1.34
C GLY A 158 -24.68 -2.55 -0.20
N ARG A 159 -24.46 -3.48 0.70
CA ARG A 159 -23.56 -3.35 1.87
C ARG A 159 -22.29 -4.15 1.71
N GLN A 160 -21.19 -3.57 2.17
CA GLN A 160 -19.94 -4.33 2.31
C GLN A 160 -20.11 -5.43 3.36
N VAL A 161 -19.72 -6.65 2.98
CA VAL A 161 -19.60 -7.82 3.87
C VAL A 161 -18.14 -8.30 3.79
N GLU A 162 -17.53 -8.43 4.95
CA GLU A 162 -16.17 -8.93 5.09
C GLU A 162 -16.20 -10.47 5.12
N CYS A 163 -15.53 -11.07 4.16
CA CYS A 163 -15.37 -12.52 4.05
C CYS A 163 -13.92 -12.92 4.23
N THR A 164 -13.68 -14.11 4.75
CA THR A 164 -12.32 -14.66 4.85
C THR A 164 -11.70 -14.76 3.46
N ASP A 165 -10.48 -14.26 3.30
CA ASP A 165 -9.68 -14.43 2.08
C ASP A 165 -8.72 -15.61 2.25
N ASN A 166 -9.12 -16.78 1.78
CA ASN A 166 -8.29 -17.99 1.85
C ASN A 166 -7.32 -18.06 0.65
N TRP A 167 -6.47 -17.05 0.49
CA TRP A 167 -5.53 -16.95 -0.61
C TRP A 167 -4.50 -18.11 -0.66
N LEU A 168 -4.29 -18.80 0.44
CA LEU A 168 -3.41 -19.98 0.56
C LEU A 168 -4.11 -21.32 0.26
N ALA A 169 -5.39 -21.33 -0.14
CA ALA A 169 -6.16 -22.58 -0.35
C ALA A 169 -5.49 -23.57 -1.32
N ASN A 170 -4.82 -23.07 -2.36
CA ASN A 170 -4.11 -23.86 -3.36
C ASN A 170 -2.57 -23.81 -3.17
N GLY A 171 -2.11 -23.37 -2.00
CA GLY A 171 -0.71 -23.04 -1.73
C GLY A 171 -0.28 -21.73 -2.39
N TYR A 172 0.92 -21.25 -2.06
CA TYR A 172 1.54 -20.09 -2.69
C TYR A 172 2.88 -20.51 -3.30
N PRO A 173 2.93 -20.74 -4.63
CA PRO A 173 4.07 -21.39 -5.27
C PRO A 173 5.37 -20.57 -5.23
N TRP A 174 5.27 -19.26 -4.93
CA TRP A 174 6.41 -18.34 -4.91
C TRP A 174 7.24 -18.42 -3.64
N GLU A 175 6.66 -18.83 -2.51
CA GLU A 175 7.35 -18.85 -1.22
C GLU A 175 8.11 -20.15 -0.95
N VAL A 176 9.16 -20.05 -0.13
CA VAL A 176 9.86 -21.20 0.45
C VAL A 176 9.94 -21.03 1.95
N ARG A 177 9.44 -22.02 2.69
CA ARG A 177 9.59 -22.12 4.15
C ARG A 177 11.04 -22.40 4.53
N LYS A 178 11.56 -21.71 5.55
CA LYS A 178 12.94 -21.78 6.03
C LYS A 178 12.96 -22.13 7.53
N ASP A 179 12.74 -23.39 7.88
CA ASP A 179 12.70 -23.85 9.28
C ASP A 179 14.00 -23.64 10.03
N ASP A 180 15.12 -23.78 9.33
CA ASP A 180 16.49 -23.58 9.84
C ASP A 180 16.79 -22.12 10.22
N SER A 181 16.03 -21.19 9.68
CA SER A 181 16.14 -19.76 9.95
C SER A 181 15.10 -19.24 10.95
N SER A 182 14.34 -20.15 11.58
CA SER A 182 13.35 -19.76 12.60
C SER A 182 14.03 -19.17 13.83
N VAL A 183 13.29 -18.28 14.52
CA VAL A 183 13.73 -17.65 15.77
C VAL A 183 12.61 -17.68 16.80
N LEU A 184 12.96 -17.45 18.06
CA LEU A 184 12.00 -17.39 19.16
C LEU A 184 11.73 -15.94 19.56
N VAL A 185 10.46 -15.60 19.71
CA VAL A 185 10.01 -14.29 20.19
C VAL A 185 9.18 -14.48 21.45
N ARG A 186 9.48 -13.71 22.49
CA ARG A 186 8.83 -13.82 23.79
C ARG A 186 7.91 -12.64 24.07
N PHE A 187 6.72 -12.94 24.57
CA PHE A 187 5.72 -11.97 25.02
C PHE A 187 5.41 -12.17 26.51
N GLY A 188 5.30 -11.08 27.26
CA GLY A 188 5.00 -11.10 28.69
C GLY A 188 6.13 -11.69 29.53
N GLY A 189 5.76 -12.29 30.64
CA GLY A 189 6.73 -12.83 31.60
C GLY A 189 7.24 -11.78 32.59
N THR A 190 8.29 -12.15 33.33
CA THR A 190 8.91 -11.31 34.37
C THR A 190 10.37 -11.06 34.04
N VAL A 191 10.80 -9.80 34.14
CA VAL A 191 12.23 -9.47 34.03
C VAL A 191 12.92 -9.70 35.38
N VAL A 192 13.96 -10.51 35.36
CA VAL A 192 14.76 -10.85 36.54
C VAL A 192 16.14 -10.23 36.40
N ARG A 193 16.56 -9.48 37.42
CA ARG A 193 17.93 -8.96 37.52
C ARG A 193 18.83 -10.03 38.17
N HIS A 194 19.91 -10.30 37.49
CA HIS A 194 21.00 -11.14 38.02
C HIS A 194 22.20 -10.26 38.33
N GLU A 195 23.03 -10.70 39.27
CA GLU A 195 24.27 -10.02 39.65
C GLU A 195 25.32 -11.08 39.99
N ASP A 196 26.54 -10.91 39.51
CA ASP A 196 27.65 -11.79 39.82
C ASP A 196 28.43 -11.36 41.07
N GLU A 197 29.47 -12.12 41.42
CA GLU A 197 30.32 -11.85 42.59
C GLU A 197 31.14 -10.54 42.46
N ASN A 198 31.28 -10.01 41.22
CA ASN A 198 32.01 -8.78 40.96
C ASN A 198 31.10 -7.55 41.03
N GLY A 199 29.77 -7.76 41.12
CA GLY A 199 28.76 -6.70 41.07
C GLY A 199 28.31 -6.34 39.64
N ASP A 200 28.75 -7.10 38.64
CA ASP A 200 28.25 -6.98 37.30
C ASP A 200 26.85 -7.56 37.21
N PHE A 201 25.94 -6.87 36.57
CA PHE A 201 24.53 -7.30 36.49
C PHE A 201 24.03 -7.42 35.06
N TRP A 202 23.11 -8.35 34.88
CA TRP A 202 22.37 -8.53 33.63
C TRP A 202 20.90 -8.85 33.90
N PHE A 203 20.09 -8.86 32.85
CA PHE A 203 18.69 -9.15 32.96
C PHE A 203 18.32 -10.36 32.11
N SER A 204 17.42 -11.21 32.64
CA SER A 204 16.71 -12.23 31.87
C SER A 204 15.21 -11.96 31.87
N GLN A 205 14.52 -12.46 30.86
CA GLN A 205 13.06 -12.45 30.82
C GLN A 205 12.55 -13.88 30.94
N GLU A 206 11.86 -14.18 32.03
CA GLU A 206 11.42 -15.52 32.40
C GLU A 206 9.90 -15.67 32.25
N GLY A 207 9.44 -16.88 31.91
CA GLY A 207 8.01 -17.15 31.70
C GLY A 207 7.46 -16.47 30.46
N GLY A 208 6.15 -16.17 30.48
CA GLY A 208 5.46 -15.58 29.34
C GLY A 208 5.18 -16.57 28.19
N GLN A 209 4.72 -16.06 27.07
CA GLN A 209 4.42 -16.83 25.86
C GLN A 209 5.63 -16.78 24.92
N VAL A 210 6.18 -17.94 24.57
CA VAL A 210 7.24 -18.06 23.56
C VAL A 210 6.62 -18.51 22.25
N VAL A 211 6.89 -17.76 21.20
CA VAL A 211 6.39 -17.99 19.84
C VAL A 211 7.57 -18.30 18.92
N LYS A 212 7.47 -19.34 18.12
CA LYS A 212 8.40 -19.62 17.03
C LYS A 212 7.99 -18.81 15.81
N ALA A 213 8.81 -17.83 15.44
CA ALA A 213 8.65 -17.10 14.20
C ALA A 213 9.34 -17.88 13.07
N VAL A 214 8.56 -18.34 12.10
CA VAL A 214 9.04 -19.16 10.98
C VAL A 214 9.04 -18.33 9.71
N PRO A 215 10.20 -18.13 9.04
CA PRO A 215 10.26 -17.32 7.85
C PRO A 215 9.90 -18.09 6.59
N TYR A 216 9.23 -17.37 5.68
CA TYR A 216 8.93 -17.77 4.31
C TYR A 216 9.54 -16.73 3.38
N ASP A 217 10.42 -17.15 2.48
CA ASP A 217 11.14 -16.27 1.56
C ASP A 217 10.51 -16.31 0.16
N VAL A 218 10.11 -15.13 -0.34
CA VAL A 218 9.60 -14.90 -1.69
C VAL A 218 10.69 -14.20 -2.50
N PRO A 219 11.12 -14.70 -3.68
CA PRO A 219 12.08 -14.00 -4.52
C PRO A 219 11.44 -12.73 -5.10
N ILE A 220 12.19 -11.64 -5.17
CA ILE A 220 11.80 -10.37 -5.79
C ILE A 220 12.72 -10.13 -6.98
N VAL A 221 12.17 -10.24 -8.17
CA VAL A 221 12.94 -10.19 -9.43
C VAL A 221 12.99 -8.76 -9.95
N GLY A 222 14.19 -8.20 -10.09
CA GLY A 222 14.43 -6.93 -10.76
C GLY A 222 14.34 -7.04 -12.28
N TYR A 223 13.95 -5.96 -12.95
CA TYR A 223 13.90 -5.92 -14.41
C TYR A 223 15.28 -6.13 -15.05
N GLY A 224 15.30 -6.95 -16.09
CA GLY A 224 16.54 -7.37 -16.75
C GLY A 224 17.31 -8.45 -15.97
N ALA A 225 16.73 -9.03 -14.93
CA ALA A 225 17.34 -10.06 -14.08
C ALA A 225 18.70 -9.66 -13.48
N LYS A 226 18.93 -8.36 -13.28
CA LYS A 226 20.19 -7.83 -12.72
C LYS A 226 20.43 -8.35 -11.30
N THR A 227 19.36 -8.35 -10.51
CA THR A 227 19.37 -8.79 -9.11
C THR A 227 18.05 -9.45 -8.78
N VAL A 228 18.10 -10.48 -7.95
CA VAL A 228 16.91 -11.07 -7.32
C VAL A 228 17.06 -10.93 -5.82
N ASN A 229 16.24 -10.08 -5.26
CA ASN A 229 16.12 -9.83 -3.83
C ASN A 229 15.19 -10.85 -3.16
N LYS A 230 14.89 -10.67 -1.88
CA LYS A 230 13.88 -11.49 -1.20
C LYS A 230 12.97 -10.64 -0.32
N LEU A 231 11.73 -11.08 -0.22
CA LEU A 231 10.80 -10.67 0.81
C LEU A 231 10.70 -11.80 1.83
N ARG A 232 11.09 -11.55 3.08
CA ARG A 232 10.95 -12.47 4.20
C ARG A 232 9.69 -12.17 4.99
N LEU A 233 8.82 -13.16 5.06
CA LEU A 233 7.53 -13.07 5.73
C LEU A 233 7.49 -14.04 6.92
N TRP A 234 7.13 -13.53 8.09
CA TRP A 234 7.13 -14.29 9.33
C TRP A 234 5.76 -14.85 9.69
N SER A 235 5.69 -16.14 9.95
CA SER A 235 4.52 -16.85 10.47
C SER A 235 4.74 -17.20 11.94
N ALA A 236 3.70 -17.02 12.75
CA ALA A 236 3.72 -17.41 14.16
C ALA A 236 3.31 -18.88 14.30
N GLU A 237 4.16 -19.68 14.94
CA GLU A 237 3.92 -21.09 15.21
C GLU A 237 4.24 -21.41 16.67
N PRO A 238 3.65 -22.45 17.27
CA PRO A 238 4.04 -22.92 18.60
C PRO A 238 5.53 -23.24 18.67
N ALA A 239 6.21 -22.75 19.72
CA ALA A 239 7.61 -23.06 19.96
C ALA A 239 7.78 -24.51 20.48
N GLU A 240 6.82 -24.96 21.26
CA GLU A 240 6.71 -26.34 21.76
C GLU A 240 5.29 -26.83 21.49
N GLU A 241 5.13 -28.13 21.24
CA GLU A 241 3.80 -28.72 21.10
C GLU A 241 3.22 -28.99 22.49
N ASP A 242 2.42 -28.08 23.00
CA ASP A 242 1.63 -28.23 24.21
C ASP A 242 0.19 -28.68 23.87
N PHE A 243 0.11 -29.86 23.27
CA PHE A 243 -1.16 -30.48 22.93
C PHE A 243 -1.75 -31.21 24.11
N ASP A 244 -2.89 -30.72 24.63
CA ASP A 244 -3.60 -31.36 25.75
C ASP A 244 -4.36 -32.62 25.24
N LEU A 245 -3.65 -33.75 25.26
CA LEU A 245 -4.19 -35.04 24.81
C LEU A 245 -5.38 -35.49 25.67
N ASP A 246 -5.39 -35.16 26.97
CA ASP A 246 -6.49 -35.52 27.87
C ASP A 246 -7.76 -34.73 27.54
N ALA A 247 -7.63 -33.43 27.24
CA ALA A 247 -8.74 -32.65 26.75
C ALA A 247 -9.28 -33.16 25.41
N PHE A 248 -8.38 -33.53 24.49
CA PHE A 248 -8.79 -34.10 23.21
C PHE A 248 -9.57 -35.41 23.39
N ASN A 249 -9.07 -36.32 24.21
CA ASN A 249 -9.74 -37.60 24.50
C ASN A 249 -11.08 -37.42 25.25
N ALA A 250 -11.23 -36.33 26.00
CA ALA A 250 -12.47 -35.95 26.65
C ALA A 250 -13.48 -35.24 25.70
N GLY A 251 -13.09 -34.99 24.42
CA GLY A 251 -13.92 -34.30 23.43
C GLY A 251 -13.87 -32.76 23.50
N ASP A 252 -13.01 -32.18 24.35
CA ASP A 252 -12.77 -30.74 24.45
C ASP A 252 -11.67 -30.33 23.48
N PHE A 253 -12.00 -30.30 22.21
CA PHE A 253 -11.07 -29.98 21.14
C PHE A 253 -10.62 -28.50 21.19
N ALA A 254 -11.44 -27.61 21.74
CA ALA A 254 -11.09 -26.20 21.89
C ALA A 254 -9.96 -26.03 22.90
N ARG A 255 -10.05 -26.68 24.06
CA ARG A 255 -8.99 -26.66 25.09
C ARG A 255 -7.73 -27.35 24.58
N ALA A 256 -7.87 -28.49 23.91
CA ALA A 256 -6.74 -29.26 23.35
C ALA A 256 -5.88 -28.43 22.37
N ASN A 257 -6.48 -27.55 21.61
CA ASN A 257 -5.79 -26.72 20.61
C ASN A 257 -5.61 -25.25 21.03
N LYS A 258 -5.98 -24.87 22.24
CA LYS A 258 -5.98 -23.46 22.68
C LYS A 258 -4.64 -22.80 22.51
N PHE A 259 -3.55 -23.45 22.93
CA PHE A 259 -2.21 -22.90 22.82
C PHE A 259 -1.82 -22.61 21.37
N ARG A 260 -2.08 -23.56 20.47
CA ARG A 260 -1.83 -23.38 19.03
C ARG A 260 -2.66 -22.22 18.46
N SER A 261 -3.96 -22.17 18.81
CA SER A 261 -4.85 -21.10 18.33
C SER A 261 -4.44 -19.71 18.80
N ASP A 262 -3.99 -19.57 20.04
CA ASP A 262 -3.53 -18.30 20.63
C ASP A 262 -2.24 -17.79 19.96
N VAL A 263 -1.35 -18.71 19.55
CA VAL A 263 -0.11 -18.37 18.85
C VAL A 263 -0.38 -18.05 17.37
N GLU A 264 -1.07 -18.95 16.66
CA GLU A 264 -1.34 -18.78 15.22
C GLU A 264 -2.21 -17.54 14.93
N ALA A 265 -3.04 -17.11 15.88
CA ALA A 265 -3.82 -15.88 15.76
C ALA A 265 -2.96 -14.66 15.42
N ILE A 266 -1.69 -14.60 15.89
CA ILE A 266 -0.79 -13.48 15.65
C ILE A 266 -0.55 -13.25 14.15
N SER A 267 -0.44 -14.32 13.36
CA SER A 267 -0.22 -14.23 11.91
C SER A 267 -1.46 -14.64 11.09
N THR A 268 -2.67 -14.46 11.61
CA THR A 268 -3.89 -14.91 10.92
C THR A 268 -4.49 -13.81 10.04
N ILE A 269 -4.71 -12.60 10.56
CA ILE A 269 -5.44 -11.52 9.89
C ILE A 269 -4.62 -10.23 9.93
N LEU A 270 -4.51 -9.56 8.79
CA LEU A 270 -4.01 -8.19 8.70
C LEU A 270 -5.08 -7.22 9.22
N TYR A 271 -4.72 -6.34 10.13
CA TYR A 271 -5.61 -5.38 10.78
C TYR A 271 -6.80 -6.04 11.48
N PRO A 272 -6.57 -6.81 12.55
CA PRO A 272 -7.65 -7.29 13.39
C PRO A 272 -8.48 -6.11 13.93
N ASN A 273 -9.74 -6.35 14.24
CA ASN A 273 -10.60 -5.31 14.81
C ASN A 273 -10.02 -4.84 16.16
N ASP A 274 -9.48 -3.62 16.19
CA ASP A 274 -8.80 -2.99 17.32
C ASP A 274 -9.70 -2.05 18.16
N SER A 275 -11.01 -2.09 17.94
CA SER A 275 -11.99 -1.39 18.78
C SER A 275 -11.99 -1.91 20.21
N GLY A 276 -11.62 -3.17 20.43
CA GLY A 276 -11.46 -3.84 21.72
C GLY A 276 -9.99 -4.07 22.12
N GLU A 277 -9.79 -4.34 23.41
CA GLU A 277 -8.45 -4.58 23.98
C GLU A 277 -7.74 -5.77 23.34
N HIS A 278 -8.44 -6.88 23.10
CA HIS A 278 -7.87 -8.09 22.51
C HIS A 278 -7.30 -7.84 21.11
N GLY A 279 -8.02 -7.09 20.28
CA GLY A 279 -7.53 -6.73 18.94
C GLY A 279 -6.33 -5.81 18.98
N ARG A 280 -6.29 -4.85 19.92
CA ARG A 280 -5.12 -3.98 20.13
C ARG A 280 -3.90 -4.77 20.58
N ILE A 281 -4.05 -5.68 21.55
CA ILE A 281 -2.95 -6.57 21.99
C ILE A 281 -2.46 -7.43 20.84
N LEU A 282 -3.36 -7.98 20.02
CA LEU A 282 -3.00 -8.80 18.86
C LEU A 282 -2.20 -7.99 17.84
N ARG A 283 -2.61 -6.75 17.57
CA ARG A 283 -1.87 -5.85 16.68
C ARG A 283 -0.47 -5.55 17.19
N LEU A 284 -0.33 -5.24 18.48
CA LEU A 284 0.99 -4.99 19.09
C LEU A 284 1.87 -6.25 19.04
N LYS A 285 1.28 -7.45 19.21
CA LYS A 285 2.00 -8.73 19.00
C LYS A 285 2.49 -8.90 17.57
N GLN A 286 1.69 -8.55 16.58
CA GLN A 286 2.08 -8.59 15.16
C GLN A 286 3.28 -7.68 14.90
N GLU A 287 3.20 -6.44 15.36
CA GLU A 287 4.26 -5.43 15.18
C GLU A 287 5.57 -5.88 15.83
N TYR A 288 5.52 -6.42 17.04
CA TYR A 288 6.75 -6.90 17.71
C TYR A 288 7.28 -8.20 17.10
N LEU A 289 6.40 -9.12 16.66
CA LEU A 289 6.84 -10.41 16.10
C LEU A 289 7.77 -10.23 14.90
N PHE A 290 7.32 -9.48 13.88
CA PHE A 290 8.13 -9.34 12.66
C PHE A 290 9.36 -8.44 12.88
N VAL A 291 9.29 -7.48 13.82
CA VAL A 291 10.43 -6.66 14.21
C VAL A 291 11.51 -7.51 14.87
N SER A 292 11.16 -8.19 15.96
CA SER A 292 12.12 -9.00 16.70
C SER A 292 12.69 -10.15 15.85
N ALA A 293 11.82 -10.85 15.11
CA ALA A 293 12.26 -11.94 14.24
C ALA A 293 13.17 -11.44 13.10
N GLY A 294 12.83 -10.32 12.48
CA GLY A 294 13.65 -9.70 11.45
C GLY A 294 15.02 -9.30 11.95
N LEU A 295 15.09 -8.61 13.09
CA LEU A 295 16.35 -8.15 13.67
C LEU A 295 17.25 -9.31 14.11
N GLN A 296 16.70 -10.35 14.75
CA GLN A 296 17.46 -11.56 15.10
C GLN A 296 18.07 -12.21 13.85
N SER A 297 17.30 -12.27 12.75
CA SER A 297 17.79 -12.79 11.47
C SER A 297 18.91 -11.94 10.87
N ILE A 298 18.80 -10.61 10.96
CA ILE A 298 19.80 -9.65 10.48
C ILE A 298 21.09 -9.76 11.28
N LEU A 299 20.99 -9.74 12.62
CA LEU A 299 22.17 -9.85 13.50
C LEU A 299 22.91 -11.19 13.31
N ARG A 300 22.16 -12.29 13.13
CA ARG A 300 22.76 -13.59 12.81
C ARG A 300 23.55 -13.52 11.48
N ALA A 301 22.94 -13.00 10.43
CA ALA A 301 23.60 -12.87 9.13
C ALA A 301 24.81 -11.93 9.17
N TYR A 302 24.72 -10.84 9.94
CA TYR A 302 25.83 -9.92 10.16
C TYR A 302 26.99 -10.62 10.89
N LYS A 303 26.69 -11.28 12.02
CA LYS A 303 27.69 -12.01 12.81
C LYS A 303 28.37 -13.12 12.00
N ASP A 304 27.63 -13.85 11.18
CA ASP A 304 28.18 -14.90 10.31
C ASP A 304 29.19 -14.34 9.28
N LYS A 305 28.98 -13.10 8.82
CA LYS A 305 29.82 -12.47 7.78
C LYS A 305 30.97 -11.63 8.35
N TYR A 306 30.70 -10.88 9.43
CA TYR A 306 31.62 -9.85 9.96
C TYR A 306 32.10 -10.14 11.40
N GLY A 307 31.56 -11.19 12.04
CA GLY A 307 31.83 -11.45 13.47
C GLY A 307 31.04 -10.51 14.39
N GLU A 308 31.62 -10.20 15.54
CA GLU A 308 31.02 -9.30 16.55
C GLU A 308 31.56 -7.86 16.46
N ASP A 309 31.85 -7.41 15.25
CA ASP A 309 32.28 -6.03 14.95
C ASP A 309 31.06 -5.09 14.87
N TRP A 310 30.42 -4.82 16.02
CA TRP A 310 29.19 -4.07 16.10
C TRP A 310 29.37 -2.57 15.81
N ASP A 311 30.56 -2.01 16.03
CA ASP A 311 30.89 -0.61 15.73
C ASP A 311 30.67 -0.24 14.26
N HIS A 312 30.87 -1.20 13.36
CA HIS A 312 30.68 -1.03 11.91
C HIS A 312 29.33 -1.56 11.42
N PHE A 313 28.40 -1.88 12.33
CA PHE A 313 27.09 -2.43 11.94
C PHE A 313 26.35 -1.52 10.97
N ALA A 314 26.29 -0.22 11.23
CA ALA A 314 25.60 0.74 10.39
C ALA A 314 26.29 0.98 9.01
N ASP A 315 27.59 0.62 8.89
CA ASP A 315 28.29 0.69 7.61
C ASP A 315 27.83 -0.42 6.63
N HIS A 316 27.32 -1.51 7.17
CA HIS A 316 26.92 -2.70 6.43
C HIS A 316 25.42 -2.97 6.42
N VAL A 317 24.65 -2.41 7.34
CA VAL A 317 23.22 -2.64 7.50
C VAL A 317 22.48 -1.32 7.62
N CYS A 318 21.41 -1.19 6.83
CA CYS A 318 20.43 -0.13 7.01
C CYS A 318 19.04 -0.77 7.22
N ILE A 319 18.31 -0.28 8.20
CA ILE A 319 16.95 -0.70 8.54
C ILE A 319 16.02 0.46 8.25
N HIS A 320 15.10 0.28 7.30
CA HIS A 320 14.13 1.30 6.97
C HIS A 320 12.75 0.94 7.51
N THR A 321 12.18 1.79 8.35
CA THR A 321 10.86 1.58 8.94
C THR A 321 9.79 2.30 8.14
N ASN A 322 8.85 1.51 7.59
CA ASN A 322 7.72 1.99 6.80
C ASN A 322 6.53 2.29 7.72
N ASP A 323 6.32 3.55 8.02
CA ASP A 323 5.45 4.07 9.06
C ASP A 323 5.91 3.70 10.49
N THR A 324 5.03 3.83 11.49
CA THR A 324 5.31 3.56 12.90
C THR A 324 5.13 2.10 13.31
N HIS A 325 4.53 1.27 12.46
CA HIS A 325 4.33 -0.15 12.78
C HIS A 325 5.62 -0.88 13.17
N PRO A 326 6.79 -0.61 12.54
CA PRO A 326 8.07 -1.18 12.97
C PRO A 326 8.86 -0.27 13.91
N ALA A 327 8.26 0.70 14.58
CA ALA A 327 8.96 1.63 15.50
C ALA A 327 9.78 0.93 16.60
N MET A 328 9.38 -0.28 16.99
CA MET A 328 10.10 -1.10 17.96
C MET A 328 11.46 -1.60 17.45
N CYS A 329 11.82 -1.38 16.18
CA CYS A 329 13.14 -1.74 15.66
C CYS A 329 14.28 -1.11 16.49
N GLY A 330 14.14 0.15 16.92
CA GLY A 330 15.16 0.85 17.70
C GLY A 330 15.43 0.17 19.04
N PRO A 331 14.48 0.14 19.95
CA PRO A 331 14.68 -0.45 21.26
C PRO A 331 14.92 -1.99 21.23
N GLU A 332 14.37 -2.71 20.24
CA GLU A 332 14.63 -4.15 20.10
C GLU A 332 16.05 -4.42 19.58
N LEU A 333 16.57 -3.62 18.65
CA LEU A 333 17.98 -3.74 18.25
C LEU A 333 18.91 -3.48 19.42
N MET A 334 18.63 -2.44 20.23
CA MET A 334 19.37 -2.22 21.47
C MET A 334 19.30 -3.42 22.43
N ARG A 335 18.09 -3.97 22.65
CA ARG A 335 17.93 -5.13 23.54
C ARG A 335 18.77 -6.32 23.09
N LEU A 336 18.73 -6.62 21.80
CA LEU A 336 19.52 -7.73 21.25
C LEU A 336 21.02 -7.48 21.39
N LEU A 337 21.49 -6.28 21.10
CA LEU A 337 22.91 -5.92 21.24
C LEU A 337 23.38 -5.96 22.69
N VAL A 338 22.59 -5.41 23.63
CA VAL A 338 22.96 -5.36 25.05
C VAL A 338 22.79 -6.72 25.73
N ASP A 339 21.60 -7.34 25.62
CA ASP A 339 21.26 -8.53 26.39
C ASP A 339 21.88 -9.81 25.82
N GLU A 340 22.06 -9.90 24.48
CA GLU A 340 22.52 -11.12 23.82
C GLU A 340 24.00 -11.05 23.34
N HIS A 341 24.51 -9.82 23.13
CA HIS A 341 25.86 -9.61 22.62
C HIS A 341 26.78 -8.78 23.57
N GLY A 342 26.26 -8.30 24.71
CA GLY A 342 27.05 -7.61 25.73
C GLY A 342 27.56 -6.23 25.33
N VAL A 343 26.96 -5.58 24.33
CA VAL A 343 27.30 -4.22 23.88
C VAL A 343 26.90 -3.20 24.95
N ASP A 344 27.70 -2.17 25.19
CA ASP A 344 27.33 -1.08 26.10
C ASP A 344 26.04 -0.38 25.68
N PHE A 345 25.27 0.08 26.66
CA PHE A 345 23.95 0.68 26.44
C PHE A 345 23.99 1.91 25.52
N ASN A 346 24.97 2.81 25.70
CA ASN A 346 25.08 4.02 24.87
C ASN A 346 25.56 3.68 23.46
N GLU A 347 26.51 2.77 23.35
CA GLU A 347 27.01 2.25 22.09
C GLU A 347 25.87 1.56 21.29
N ALA A 348 25.07 0.71 21.94
CA ALA A 348 23.92 0.07 21.31
C ALA A 348 22.85 1.09 20.84
N PHE A 349 22.64 2.19 21.59
CA PHE A 349 21.78 3.27 21.16
C PHE A 349 22.32 3.98 19.92
N ASP A 350 23.60 4.31 19.88
CA ASP A 350 24.23 4.97 18.76
C ASP A 350 24.24 4.08 17.51
N ILE A 351 24.53 2.78 17.66
CA ILE A 351 24.44 1.80 16.57
C ILE A 351 23.02 1.76 16.01
N ALA A 352 22.00 1.61 16.86
CA ALA A 352 20.61 1.55 16.46
C ALA A 352 20.19 2.83 15.73
N ARG A 353 20.51 4.01 16.26
CA ARG A 353 20.18 5.30 15.70
C ARG A 353 20.83 5.54 14.33
N ASN A 354 22.06 5.08 14.13
CA ASN A 354 22.78 5.22 12.87
C ASN A 354 22.34 4.22 11.80
N ALA A 355 21.80 3.07 12.20
CA ALA A 355 21.34 2.03 11.28
C ALA A 355 19.88 2.21 10.84
N ILE A 356 19.06 3.03 11.56
CA ILE A 356 17.62 3.11 11.32
C ILE A 356 17.24 4.43 10.67
N SER A 357 16.33 4.35 9.68
CA SER A 357 15.65 5.46 9.04
C SER A 357 14.14 5.24 9.03
N TYR A 358 13.35 6.34 9.05
CA TYR A 358 11.90 6.30 9.22
C TYR A 358 11.19 7.12 8.15
N THR A 359 10.18 6.54 7.53
CA THR A 359 9.22 7.24 6.67
C THR A 359 7.89 7.42 7.39
N ASN A 360 7.41 8.66 7.51
CA ASN A 360 6.08 8.97 7.99
C ASN A 360 5.08 9.00 6.82
N HIS A 361 3.89 8.42 7.01
CA HIS A 361 2.84 8.35 5.99
C HIS A 361 1.56 9.10 6.40
N THR A 362 1.55 9.80 7.53
CA THR A 362 0.33 10.43 8.05
C THR A 362 0.51 11.92 8.27
N VAL A 363 -0.54 12.69 7.96
CA VAL A 363 -0.59 14.15 8.20
C VAL A 363 -1.45 14.51 9.40
N MET A 364 -2.24 13.57 9.92
CA MET A 364 -3.19 13.82 11.01
C MET A 364 -2.58 13.45 12.36
N PRO A 365 -2.36 14.42 13.27
CA PRO A 365 -1.75 14.14 14.58
C PRO A 365 -2.49 13.10 15.41
N GLU A 366 -3.82 13.03 15.28
CA GLU A 366 -4.68 12.06 15.96
C GLU A 366 -4.50 10.63 15.44
N ALA A 367 -4.01 10.48 14.21
CA ALA A 367 -3.73 9.19 13.60
C ALA A 367 -2.32 8.66 13.93
N LEU A 368 -1.48 9.44 14.62
CA LEU A 368 -0.19 8.97 15.12
C LEU A 368 -0.39 7.90 16.18
N GLU A 369 0.22 6.75 15.98
CA GLU A 369 0.05 5.57 16.81
C GLU A 369 0.54 5.79 18.24
N LYS A 370 -0.29 5.36 19.21
CA LYS A 370 -0.01 5.45 20.65
C LYS A 370 -0.50 4.17 21.34
N TRP A 371 0.30 3.65 22.27
CA TRP A 371 -0.06 2.48 23.06
C TRP A 371 -0.14 2.81 24.54
N PRO A 372 -1.16 2.35 25.29
CA PRO A 372 -1.19 2.51 26.73
C PRO A 372 0.05 1.87 27.38
N ILE A 373 0.72 2.59 28.27
CA ILE A 373 1.94 2.13 28.92
C ILE A 373 1.73 0.77 29.62
N ASN A 374 0.60 0.58 30.30
CA ASN A 374 0.33 -0.68 31.01
C ASN A 374 0.26 -1.86 30.03
N THR A 375 -0.48 -1.75 28.94
CA THR A 375 -0.60 -2.79 27.91
C THR A 375 0.79 -3.12 27.33
N PHE A 376 1.56 -2.08 26.99
CA PHE A 376 2.89 -2.24 26.42
C PHE A 376 3.86 -2.91 27.39
N ARG A 377 3.89 -2.44 28.64
CA ARG A 377 4.79 -2.98 29.71
C ARG A 377 4.44 -4.42 30.09
N GLU A 378 3.17 -4.78 30.15
CA GLU A 378 2.74 -6.15 30.46
C GLU A 378 3.10 -7.12 29.33
N LEU A 379 2.93 -6.67 28.07
CA LEU A 379 3.21 -7.50 26.91
C LEU A 379 4.70 -7.61 26.59
N LEU A 380 5.46 -6.53 26.75
CA LEU A 380 6.87 -6.41 26.36
C LEU A 380 7.72 -5.81 27.51
N PRO A 381 7.78 -6.48 28.67
CA PRO A 381 8.34 -5.88 29.87
C PRO A 381 9.82 -5.51 29.74
N ARG A 382 10.63 -6.33 29.06
CA ARG A 382 12.06 -6.03 28.88
C ARG A 382 12.27 -4.90 27.89
N LEU A 383 11.54 -4.90 26.78
CA LEU A 383 11.60 -3.83 25.79
C LEU A 383 11.17 -2.48 26.39
N TYR A 384 10.13 -2.49 27.22
CA TYR A 384 9.66 -1.29 27.92
C TYR A 384 10.78 -0.68 28.80
N MET A 385 11.61 -1.50 29.47
CA MET A 385 12.73 -0.98 30.26
C MET A 385 13.75 -0.22 29.41
N PHE A 386 14.01 -0.66 28.17
CA PHE A 386 14.88 0.07 27.24
C PHE A 386 14.23 1.41 26.82
N ILE A 387 12.95 1.40 26.50
CA ILE A 387 12.22 2.61 26.13
C ILE A 387 12.19 3.61 27.29
N ASP A 388 11.91 3.14 28.52
CA ASP A 388 11.84 3.98 29.71
C ASP A 388 13.19 4.65 30.02
N GLU A 389 14.30 3.89 29.97
CA GLU A 389 15.64 4.42 30.22
C GLU A 389 16.10 5.38 29.11
N VAL A 390 15.84 5.07 27.83
CA VAL A 390 16.16 5.97 26.72
C VAL A 390 15.36 7.28 26.83
N ASP A 391 14.06 7.18 27.11
CA ASP A 391 13.18 8.35 27.25
C ASP A 391 13.57 9.19 28.49
N ARG A 392 13.96 8.56 29.60
CA ARG A 392 14.46 9.25 30.80
C ARG A 392 15.72 10.08 30.46
N ARG A 393 16.72 9.45 29.81
CA ARG A 393 17.95 10.15 29.40
C ARG A 393 17.68 11.27 28.42
N TYR A 394 16.81 11.02 27.44
CA TYR A 394 16.37 12.05 26.47
C TYR A 394 15.72 13.25 27.18
N LYS A 395 14.82 13.00 28.12
CA LYS A 395 14.15 14.05 28.89
C LYS A 395 15.12 14.89 29.73
N GLU A 396 16.07 14.23 30.41
CA GLU A 396 17.10 14.91 31.19
C GLU A 396 17.97 15.82 30.32
N GLN A 397 18.44 15.30 29.19
CA GLN A 397 19.23 16.07 28.24
C GLN A 397 18.43 17.24 27.64
N LEU A 398 17.21 16.99 27.20
CA LEU A 398 16.33 18.02 26.61
C LEU A 398 16.06 19.17 27.58
N LEU A 399 15.77 18.86 28.84
CA LEU A 399 15.53 19.88 29.86
C LEU A 399 16.80 20.71 30.14
N ALA A 400 17.98 20.07 30.15
CA ALA A 400 19.25 20.76 30.29
C ALA A 400 19.52 21.72 29.12
N ASP A 401 19.37 21.24 27.90
CA ASP A 401 19.65 21.99 26.67
C ASP A 401 18.63 23.10 26.38
N SER A 402 17.37 22.91 26.80
CA SER A 402 16.27 23.85 26.56
C SER A 402 15.97 24.80 27.72
N ASN A 403 16.84 24.88 28.75
CA ASN A 403 16.62 25.66 29.96
C ASN A 403 15.29 25.35 30.68
N GLY A 404 14.91 24.09 30.73
CA GLY A 404 13.70 23.61 31.41
C GLY A 404 12.41 23.79 30.63
N ASN A 405 12.44 23.77 29.31
CA ASN A 405 11.23 23.92 28.47
C ASN A 405 10.35 22.65 28.53
N THR A 406 9.30 22.74 29.34
CA THR A 406 8.35 21.62 29.55
C THR A 406 7.38 21.40 28.37
N ASP A 407 7.10 22.42 27.56
CA ASP A 407 6.22 22.28 26.39
C ASP A 407 6.93 21.45 25.30
N LEU A 408 8.22 21.73 25.11
CA LEU A 408 9.05 20.95 24.20
C LEU A 408 9.18 19.50 24.66
N LEU A 409 9.33 19.30 25.98
CA LEU A 409 9.32 17.98 26.59
C LEU A 409 7.99 17.26 26.33
N ALA A 410 6.86 17.93 26.56
CA ALA A 410 5.53 17.35 26.37
C ALA A 410 5.26 16.92 24.91
N SER A 411 5.80 17.68 23.94
CA SER A 411 5.61 17.38 22.51
C SER A 411 6.53 16.27 21.98
N THR A 412 7.75 16.12 22.55
CA THR A 412 8.78 15.24 21.96
C THR A 412 9.08 13.96 22.76
N ALA A 413 8.70 13.88 24.05
CA ALA A 413 8.89 12.68 24.85
C ALA A 413 8.18 11.46 24.25
N VAL A 414 8.80 10.30 24.38
CA VAL A 414 8.24 9.00 23.97
C VAL A 414 7.15 8.57 24.95
N LEU A 415 7.47 8.57 26.25
CA LEU A 415 6.53 8.24 27.32
C LEU A 415 5.87 9.52 27.83
N TRP A 416 4.61 9.73 27.44
CA TRP A 416 3.85 10.89 27.86
C TRP A 416 2.36 10.60 27.93
N ASP A 417 1.66 11.22 28.88
CA ASP A 417 0.22 11.06 29.07
C ASP A 417 -0.24 9.60 29.11
N ASN A 418 0.47 8.80 29.90
CA ASN A 418 0.25 7.35 30.06
C ASN A 418 0.29 6.53 28.76
N THR A 419 0.96 7.04 27.72
CA THR A 419 1.10 6.37 26.42
C THR A 419 2.55 6.26 25.98
N VAL A 420 2.84 5.23 25.17
CA VAL A 420 4.07 5.12 24.34
C VAL A 420 3.73 5.71 22.98
N ARG A 421 4.42 6.76 22.57
CA ARG A 421 4.22 7.46 21.29
C ARG A 421 5.16 6.91 20.23
N MET A 422 4.62 6.16 19.29
CA MET A 422 5.43 5.39 18.35
C MET A 422 6.17 6.26 17.32
N ALA A 423 5.58 7.36 16.88
CA ALA A 423 6.27 8.32 16.00
C ALA A 423 7.47 8.97 16.71
N ASN A 424 7.30 9.37 17.97
CA ASN A 424 8.37 9.95 18.77
C ASN A 424 9.52 8.94 18.99
N LEU A 425 9.16 7.69 19.25
CA LEU A 425 10.10 6.57 19.35
C LEU A 425 10.89 6.38 18.05
N SER A 426 10.19 6.34 16.90
CA SER A 426 10.81 6.21 15.58
C SER A 426 11.81 7.33 15.29
N ILE A 427 11.44 8.60 15.59
CA ILE A 427 12.30 9.76 15.35
C ILE A 427 13.53 9.75 16.25
N LEU A 428 13.38 9.32 17.50
CA LEU A 428 14.49 9.26 18.45
C LEU A 428 15.57 8.29 18.00
N PHE A 429 15.16 7.16 17.42
CA PHE A 429 16.03 6.10 16.90
C PHE A 429 16.40 6.25 15.41
N SER A 430 16.12 7.35 14.75
CA SER A 430 16.40 7.49 13.33
C SER A 430 17.45 8.56 13.03
N HIS A 431 18.33 8.27 12.06
CA HIS A 431 19.24 9.25 11.49
C HIS A 431 18.57 10.06 10.35
N SER A 432 17.49 9.54 9.78
CA SER A 432 16.72 10.20 8.73
C SER A 432 15.23 9.98 8.90
N VAL A 433 14.43 11.05 8.70
CA VAL A 433 12.97 11.06 8.75
C VAL A 433 12.46 11.72 7.48
N ASN A 434 11.71 11.00 6.65
CA ASN A 434 11.18 11.60 5.44
C ASN A 434 9.64 11.60 5.41
N GLY A 435 9.10 12.65 4.76
CA GLY A 435 7.75 12.67 4.24
C GLY A 435 7.70 12.07 2.85
N VAL A 436 6.48 11.98 2.27
CA VAL A 436 6.20 11.24 1.03
C VAL A 436 5.67 12.11 -0.12
N SER A 437 5.60 13.41 0.07
CA SER A 437 5.41 14.47 -0.91
C SER A 437 5.95 15.79 -0.34
N ASP A 438 6.13 16.78 -1.17
CA ASP A 438 6.66 18.08 -0.73
C ASP A 438 5.72 18.73 0.29
N LEU A 439 4.43 18.81 -0.01
CA LEU A 439 3.42 19.33 0.92
C LEU A 439 3.42 18.57 2.25
N HIS A 440 3.41 17.25 2.21
CA HIS A 440 3.42 16.41 3.41
C HIS A 440 4.66 16.71 4.27
N THR A 441 5.83 16.77 3.67
CA THR A 441 7.08 17.07 4.37
C THR A 441 7.05 18.45 5.02
N ASN A 442 6.48 19.44 4.33
CA ASN A 442 6.30 20.79 4.87
C ASN A 442 5.31 20.79 6.05
N ILE A 443 4.20 20.04 5.97
CA ILE A 443 3.26 19.89 7.08
C ILE A 443 3.94 19.23 8.29
N LEU A 444 4.77 18.20 8.09
CA LEU A 444 5.55 17.58 9.16
C LEU A 444 6.46 18.59 9.84
N LYS A 445 7.23 19.37 9.07
CA LYS A 445 8.18 20.36 9.58
C LYS A 445 7.52 21.55 10.29
N GLN A 446 6.37 22.00 9.81
CA GLN A 446 5.72 23.22 10.29
C GLN A 446 4.64 22.96 11.35
N SER A 447 4.07 21.77 11.41
CA SER A 447 2.93 21.43 12.25
C SER A 447 3.16 20.15 13.07
N VAL A 448 3.04 18.99 12.44
CA VAL A 448 2.91 17.67 13.11
C VAL A 448 4.14 17.33 13.96
N LEU A 449 5.34 17.55 13.42
CA LEU A 449 6.63 17.23 14.03
C LEU A 449 7.52 18.46 14.20
N LYS A 450 6.90 19.66 14.26
CA LYS A 450 7.60 20.94 14.27
C LYS A 450 8.68 21.06 15.36
N ASP A 451 8.44 20.46 16.51
CA ASP A 451 9.35 20.57 17.64
C ASP A 451 10.55 19.63 17.48
N PHE A 452 10.36 18.44 16.89
CA PHE A 452 11.48 17.63 16.45
C PHE A 452 12.28 18.28 15.33
N TYR A 453 11.61 18.94 14.38
CA TYR A 453 12.28 19.66 13.31
C TYR A 453 13.13 20.84 13.86
N LYS A 454 12.69 21.55 14.91
CA LYS A 454 13.49 22.56 15.58
C LYS A 454 14.74 22.00 16.26
N LEU A 455 14.62 20.79 16.84
CA LEU A 455 15.71 20.13 17.56
C LEU A 455 16.74 19.49 16.63
N ARG A 456 16.27 18.91 15.52
CA ARG A 456 17.08 18.12 14.59
C ARG A 456 16.64 18.36 13.14
N PRO A 457 16.79 19.58 12.60
CA PRO A 457 16.32 19.91 11.23
C PRO A 457 17.03 19.08 10.15
N GLU A 458 18.27 18.66 10.40
CA GLU A 458 19.13 17.92 9.48
C GLU A 458 18.61 16.53 9.09
N ILE A 459 17.79 15.91 9.93
CA ILE A 459 17.27 14.57 9.65
C ILE A 459 16.02 14.56 8.77
N PHE A 460 15.36 15.73 8.59
CA PHE A 460 14.08 15.82 7.89
C PHE A 460 14.26 16.11 6.41
N ASN A 461 13.78 15.22 5.55
CA ASN A 461 13.84 15.38 4.11
C ASN A 461 12.53 14.92 3.43
N ASN A 462 12.39 15.23 2.13
CA ASN A 462 11.28 14.75 1.30
C ASN A 462 11.76 13.65 0.37
N LYS A 463 10.96 12.59 0.27
CA LYS A 463 11.07 11.57 -0.78
C LYS A 463 9.68 11.34 -1.36
N THR A 464 9.37 12.07 -2.43
CA THR A 464 8.07 11.92 -3.10
C THR A 464 7.89 10.48 -3.56
N ASN A 465 6.75 9.88 -3.22
CA ASN A 465 6.44 8.51 -3.57
C ASN A 465 6.55 8.25 -5.08
N GLY A 466 6.73 7.00 -5.43
CA GLY A 466 6.73 6.51 -6.80
C GLY A 466 5.99 5.19 -6.95
N ILE A 467 5.81 4.78 -8.18
CA ILE A 467 5.12 3.55 -8.57
C ILE A 467 5.98 2.71 -9.53
N CYS A 468 5.76 1.41 -9.56
CA CYS A 468 6.40 0.53 -10.55
C CYS A 468 5.70 0.71 -11.92
N HIS A 469 6.30 1.47 -12.83
CA HIS A 469 5.79 1.72 -14.18
C HIS A 469 5.75 0.43 -15.02
N ARG A 470 6.66 -0.52 -14.78
CA ARG A 470 6.65 -1.84 -15.45
C ARG A 470 5.36 -2.60 -15.16
N ARG A 471 4.90 -2.61 -13.90
CA ARG A 471 3.62 -3.23 -13.55
C ARG A 471 2.42 -2.39 -14.00
N PHE A 472 2.38 -1.09 -13.65
CA PHE A 472 1.17 -0.29 -13.80
C PHE A 472 1.01 0.39 -15.16
N LEU A 473 2.02 0.31 -16.04
CA LEU A 473 1.91 0.73 -17.43
C LEU A 473 2.23 -0.44 -18.37
N ALA A 474 3.44 -1.01 -18.33
CA ALA A 474 3.84 -2.03 -19.30
C ALA A 474 2.97 -3.31 -19.23
N GLN A 475 2.74 -3.83 -18.03
CA GLN A 475 1.96 -5.05 -17.80
C GLN A 475 0.44 -4.76 -17.81
N ALA A 476 0.01 -3.65 -17.18
CA ALA A 476 -1.40 -3.34 -17.00
C ALA A 476 -2.09 -2.90 -18.30
N ASN A 477 -1.39 -2.12 -19.15
CA ASN A 477 -1.91 -1.46 -20.34
C ASN A 477 -1.11 -1.89 -21.57
N THR A 478 -1.29 -3.14 -21.97
CA THR A 478 -0.46 -3.78 -23.01
C THR A 478 -0.61 -3.12 -24.38
N ALA A 479 -1.80 -2.67 -24.73
CA ALA A 479 -2.05 -1.97 -26.01
C ALA A 479 -1.30 -0.62 -26.06
N TYR A 480 -1.37 0.16 -24.99
CA TYR A 480 -0.68 1.45 -24.91
C TYR A 480 0.83 1.29 -24.76
N ALA A 481 1.30 0.33 -23.95
CA ALA A 481 2.71 0.03 -23.81
C ALA A 481 3.36 -0.41 -25.12
N LYS A 482 2.64 -1.17 -25.96
CA LYS A 482 3.08 -1.53 -27.30
C LYS A 482 3.23 -0.29 -28.18
N LEU A 483 2.24 0.60 -28.19
CA LEU A 483 2.28 1.86 -28.94
C LEU A 483 3.47 2.75 -28.51
N ILE A 484 3.68 2.88 -27.21
CA ILE A 484 4.84 3.61 -26.65
C ILE A 484 6.16 2.99 -27.14
N THR A 485 6.29 1.68 -27.03
CA THR A 485 7.51 0.96 -27.40
C THR A 485 7.79 1.07 -28.91
N GLU A 486 6.75 1.04 -29.75
CA GLU A 486 6.90 1.25 -31.20
C GLU A 486 7.38 2.67 -31.53
N ALA A 487 6.97 3.68 -30.74
CA ALA A 487 7.33 5.08 -30.96
C ALA A 487 8.72 5.46 -30.43
N ILE A 488 9.06 5.02 -29.22
CA ILE A 488 10.28 5.51 -28.52
C ILE A 488 11.27 4.39 -28.14
N GLY A 489 11.02 3.13 -28.52
CA GLY A 489 11.83 1.97 -28.15
C GLY A 489 11.51 1.44 -26.76
N THR A 490 12.31 0.49 -26.26
CA THR A 490 12.11 -0.21 -24.97
C THR A 490 12.79 0.46 -23.79
N GLY A 491 13.58 1.51 -24.00
CA GLY A 491 14.41 2.13 -22.94
C GLY A 491 13.61 2.65 -21.74
N TRP A 492 12.37 3.05 -21.97
CA TRP A 492 11.47 3.52 -20.89
C TRP A 492 11.14 2.44 -19.84
N LEU A 493 11.34 1.15 -20.14
CA LEU A 493 11.19 0.06 -19.18
C LEU A 493 12.35 0.03 -18.17
N ASP A 494 13.54 0.46 -18.58
CA ASP A 494 14.72 0.59 -17.73
C ASP A 494 14.81 1.97 -17.05
N ASP A 495 14.48 3.05 -17.78
CA ASP A 495 14.39 4.40 -17.24
C ASP A 495 13.10 5.08 -17.67
N ALA A 496 12.17 5.24 -16.72
CA ALA A 496 10.86 5.86 -16.95
C ALA A 496 10.96 7.32 -17.46
N ASN A 497 12.08 8.03 -17.25
CA ASN A 497 12.27 9.38 -17.79
C ASN A 497 12.27 9.39 -19.33
N GLU A 498 12.56 8.27 -19.99
CA GLU A 498 12.45 8.16 -21.43
C GLU A 498 11.03 8.34 -21.97
N LEU A 499 10.00 8.19 -21.12
CA LEU A 499 8.61 8.53 -21.51
C LEU A 499 8.48 9.98 -22.01
N ASN A 500 9.38 10.89 -21.58
CA ASN A 500 9.37 12.28 -22.04
C ASN A 500 9.54 12.40 -23.57
N LYS A 501 10.15 11.42 -24.23
CA LYS A 501 10.25 11.37 -25.72
C LYS A 501 8.88 11.36 -26.40
N LEU A 502 7.82 10.96 -25.68
CA LEU A 502 6.44 10.97 -26.20
C LEU A 502 5.92 12.39 -26.47
N SER A 503 6.51 13.42 -25.87
CA SER A 503 6.16 14.83 -26.16
C SER A 503 6.28 15.19 -27.64
N ALA A 504 7.14 14.50 -28.41
CA ALA A 504 7.27 14.69 -29.85
C ALA A 504 6.00 14.28 -30.63
N PHE A 505 5.11 13.49 -30.04
CA PHE A 505 3.91 12.95 -30.68
C PHE A 505 2.61 13.67 -30.28
N GLU A 506 2.66 14.70 -29.43
CA GLU A 506 1.47 15.43 -28.92
C GLU A 506 0.64 16.07 -30.05
N ASN A 507 1.25 16.36 -31.19
CA ASN A 507 0.59 16.88 -32.35
C ASN A 507 0.52 15.88 -33.52
N ASP A 508 0.94 14.64 -33.33
CA ASP A 508 0.89 13.57 -34.31
C ASP A 508 -0.52 12.93 -34.30
N VAL A 509 -1.33 13.28 -35.32
CA VAL A 509 -2.72 12.85 -35.45
C VAL A 509 -2.83 11.32 -35.51
N GLU A 510 -1.90 10.64 -36.21
CA GLU A 510 -1.94 9.18 -36.35
C GLU A 510 -1.63 8.50 -34.99
N PHE A 511 -0.65 9.04 -34.25
CA PHE A 511 -0.31 8.54 -32.92
C PHE A 511 -1.48 8.72 -31.94
N LEU A 512 -2.11 9.92 -31.93
CA LEU A 512 -3.24 10.21 -31.03
C LEU A 512 -4.47 9.34 -31.35
N ASP A 513 -4.72 9.05 -32.63
CA ASP A 513 -5.82 8.16 -33.04
C ASP A 513 -5.53 6.70 -32.64
N LYS A 514 -4.28 6.23 -32.71
CA LYS A 514 -3.85 4.91 -32.19
C LYS A 514 -3.96 4.83 -30.67
N MET A 515 -3.62 5.91 -29.97
CA MET A 515 -3.77 6.01 -28.52
C MET A 515 -5.25 5.93 -28.11
N ASP A 516 -6.16 6.56 -28.84
CA ASP A 516 -7.61 6.44 -28.63
C ASP A 516 -8.10 5.00 -28.81
N ALA A 517 -7.59 4.31 -29.83
CA ALA A 517 -7.91 2.90 -30.07
C ALA A 517 -7.40 2.00 -28.94
N ALA A 518 -6.17 2.20 -28.46
CA ALA A 518 -5.62 1.48 -27.32
C ALA A 518 -6.45 1.70 -26.03
N LYS A 519 -6.86 2.94 -25.78
CA LYS A 519 -7.75 3.25 -24.64
C LYS A 519 -9.08 2.52 -24.74
N ARG A 520 -9.66 2.44 -25.95
CA ARG A 520 -10.92 1.72 -26.21
C ARG A 520 -10.78 0.25 -25.92
N GLU A 521 -9.68 -0.40 -26.33
CA GLU A 521 -9.40 -1.81 -26.04
C GLU A 521 -9.38 -2.08 -24.54
N GLU A 522 -8.72 -1.22 -23.75
CA GLU A 522 -8.68 -1.37 -22.30
C GLU A 522 -10.05 -1.13 -21.64
N LYS A 523 -10.86 -0.20 -22.16
CA LYS A 523 -12.25 -0.03 -21.73
C LYS A 523 -13.09 -1.28 -21.99
N GLU A 524 -12.92 -1.92 -23.13
CA GLU A 524 -13.62 -3.17 -23.48
C GLU A 524 -13.20 -4.30 -22.53
N ARG A 525 -11.91 -4.42 -22.20
CA ARG A 525 -11.40 -5.38 -21.20
C ARG A 525 -12.05 -5.16 -19.84
N LEU A 526 -12.07 -3.92 -19.36
CA LEU A 526 -12.71 -3.60 -18.08
C LEU A 526 -14.22 -3.84 -18.12
N ALA A 527 -14.92 -3.47 -19.19
CA ALA A 527 -16.36 -3.69 -19.36
C ALA A 527 -16.70 -5.18 -19.32
N ALA A 528 -15.91 -6.03 -20.00
CA ALA A 528 -16.05 -7.48 -19.95
C ALA A 528 -15.85 -8.04 -18.52
N TYR A 529 -14.84 -7.57 -17.81
CA TYR A 529 -14.58 -7.93 -16.42
C TYR A 529 -15.75 -7.53 -15.50
N VAL A 530 -16.23 -6.29 -15.60
CA VAL A 530 -17.36 -5.78 -14.80
C VAL A 530 -18.64 -6.57 -15.11
N LYS A 531 -18.96 -6.82 -16.39
CA LYS A 531 -20.10 -7.66 -16.77
C LYS A 531 -20.05 -9.04 -16.16
N LYS A 532 -18.86 -9.68 -16.18
CA LYS A 532 -18.63 -11.01 -15.60
C LYS A 532 -18.81 -11.03 -14.08
N THR A 533 -18.34 -9.99 -13.38
CA THR A 533 -18.27 -9.99 -11.90
C THR A 533 -19.47 -9.35 -11.22
N THR A 534 -20.15 -8.40 -11.89
CA THR A 534 -21.30 -7.66 -11.32
C THR A 534 -22.58 -7.81 -12.11
N GLY A 535 -22.52 -8.28 -13.35
CA GLY A 535 -23.66 -8.31 -14.27
C GLY A 535 -23.99 -6.97 -14.93
N ILE A 536 -23.25 -5.89 -14.60
CA ILE A 536 -23.51 -4.54 -15.11
C ILE A 536 -22.83 -4.40 -16.48
N GLU A 537 -23.60 -3.90 -17.46
CA GLU A 537 -23.07 -3.53 -18.77
C GLU A 537 -22.60 -2.07 -18.77
N MET A 538 -21.40 -1.83 -19.32
CA MET A 538 -20.79 -0.52 -19.45
C MET A 538 -20.67 -0.16 -20.94
N ASP A 539 -21.06 1.08 -21.30
CA ASP A 539 -20.81 1.62 -22.65
C ASP A 539 -19.38 2.19 -22.71
N THR A 540 -18.55 1.61 -23.51
CA THR A 540 -17.13 2.00 -23.68
C THR A 540 -16.96 3.33 -24.43
N ASN A 541 -18.02 3.91 -24.96
CA ASN A 541 -17.99 5.26 -25.56
C ASN A 541 -18.18 6.38 -24.52
N THR A 542 -18.59 6.06 -23.29
CA THR A 542 -18.73 7.04 -22.21
C THR A 542 -17.37 7.40 -21.62
N ILE A 543 -17.28 8.55 -20.94
CA ILE A 543 -16.13 8.89 -20.10
C ILE A 543 -16.07 7.89 -18.94
N PHE A 544 -14.92 7.28 -18.68
CA PHE A 544 -14.69 6.48 -17.46
C PHE A 544 -14.08 7.40 -16.40
N ASP A 545 -14.94 7.88 -15.51
CA ASP A 545 -14.62 8.74 -14.37
C ASP A 545 -14.39 7.85 -13.13
N THR A 546 -13.17 7.84 -12.60
CA THR A 546 -12.69 6.77 -11.71
C THR A 546 -12.23 7.31 -10.39
N GLN A 547 -12.86 6.84 -9.30
CA GLN A 547 -12.40 7.04 -7.92
C GLN A 547 -12.17 5.69 -7.23
N VAL A 548 -10.96 5.16 -7.32
CA VAL A 548 -10.59 3.84 -6.78
C VAL A 548 -9.53 3.98 -5.70
N LYS A 549 -9.98 3.92 -4.46
CA LYS A 549 -9.15 4.10 -3.24
C LYS A 549 -9.87 3.51 -2.03
N ARG A 550 -9.13 3.27 -0.93
CA ARG A 550 -9.72 2.93 0.36
C ARG A 550 -10.83 3.92 0.71
N PHE A 551 -11.96 3.44 1.20
CA PHE A 551 -13.05 4.29 1.67
C PHE A 551 -12.67 4.94 2.99
N HIS A 552 -12.66 6.26 3.01
CA HIS A 552 -12.43 7.09 4.17
C HIS A 552 -13.05 8.46 3.98
N ALA A 553 -13.50 9.11 5.06
CA ALA A 553 -14.21 10.38 5.00
C ALA A 553 -13.39 11.47 4.29
N TYR A 554 -12.10 11.64 4.65
CA TYR A 554 -11.25 12.67 4.06
C TYR A 554 -10.99 12.50 2.55
N LYS A 555 -11.16 11.28 2.01
CA LYS A 555 -11.03 11.01 0.55
C LYS A 555 -12.26 11.44 -0.24
N ARG A 556 -13.31 11.78 0.46
CA ARG A 556 -14.53 12.43 -0.02
C ARG A 556 -15.25 11.73 -1.18
N GLN A 557 -15.35 10.38 -1.13
CA GLN A 557 -16.24 9.67 -2.05
C GLN A 557 -17.67 10.22 -1.99
N LEU A 558 -18.09 10.74 -0.82
CA LEU A 558 -19.38 11.40 -0.65
C LEU A 558 -19.54 12.65 -1.54
N LEU A 559 -18.48 13.45 -1.71
CA LEU A 559 -18.49 14.61 -2.62
C LEU A 559 -18.74 14.20 -4.07
N ASN A 560 -18.10 13.10 -4.51
CA ASN A 560 -18.33 12.54 -5.84
C ASN A 560 -19.78 12.06 -6.02
N ILE A 561 -20.34 11.38 -5.03
CA ILE A 561 -21.75 10.96 -5.04
C ILE A 561 -22.67 12.18 -5.17
N PHE A 562 -22.38 13.26 -4.46
CA PHE A 562 -23.17 14.49 -4.52
C PHE A 562 -23.13 15.16 -5.91
N LYS A 563 -21.98 15.13 -6.58
CA LYS A 563 -21.87 15.52 -7.99
C LYS A 563 -22.79 14.67 -8.89
N ILE A 564 -22.79 13.35 -8.71
CA ILE A 564 -23.65 12.45 -9.49
C ILE A 564 -25.14 12.78 -9.27
N LEU A 565 -25.54 12.99 -8.04
CA LEU A 565 -26.92 13.38 -7.68
C LEU A 565 -27.29 14.75 -8.24
N TYR A 566 -26.33 15.70 -8.26
CA TYR A 566 -26.53 17.00 -8.93
C TYR A 566 -26.81 16.83 -10.43
N LEU A 567 -25.98 16.10 -11.13
CA LEU A 567 -26.15 15.86 -12.57
C LEU A 567 -27.48 15.17 -12.85
N TYR A 568 -27.81 14.16 -12.07
CA TYR A 568 -29.07 13.43 -12.16
C TYR A 568 -30.29 14.36 -11.97
N ASN A 569 -30.34 15.12 -10.88
CA ASN A 569 -31.42 16.03 -10.58
C ASN A 569 -31.57 17.11 -11.68
N ARG A 570 -30.44 17.66 -12.14
CA ARG A 570 -30.47 18.71 -13.19
C ARG A 570 -30.99 18.19 -14.52
N MET A 571 -30.67 16.93 -14.88
CA MET A 571 -31.25 16.29 -16.07
C MET A 571 -32.76 16.07 -15.97
N LEU A 572 -33.25 15.80 -14.76
CA LEU A 572 -34.70 15.65 -14.52
C LEU A 572 -35.47 16.99 -14.59
N ASP A 573 -34.83 18.05 -14.07
CA ASP A 573 -35.42 19.39 -14.03
C ASP A 573 -35.35 20.13 -15.39
N ASP A 574 -34.28 19.90 -16.17
CA ASP A 574 -34.00 20.53 -17.44
C ASP A 574 -33.62 19.50 -18.51
N GLN A 575 -34.57 19.12 -19.33
CA GLN A 575 -34.38 18.16 -20.43
C GLN A 575 -33.40 18.64 -21.51
N SER A 576 -33.07 19.95 -21.56
CA SER A 576 -32.06 20.48 -22.46
C SER A 576 -30.63 20.30 -21.93
N TYR A 577 -30.46 20.08 -20.64
CA TYR A 577 -29.18 19.80 -20.01
C TYR A 577 -28.74 18.34 -20.28
N LYS A 578 -27.72 18.21 -21.11
CA LYS A 578 -27.18 16.91 -21.55
C LYS A 578 -25.69 16.86 -21.26
N PRO A 579 -25.28 16.45 -20.05
CA PRO A 579 -23.88 16.30 -19.74
C PRO A 579 -23.22 15.24 -20.61
N ALA A 580 -21.91 15.26 -20.74
CA ALA A 580 -21.17 14.23 -21.45
C ALA A 580 -21.50 12.84 -20.86
N PRO A 581 -21.78 11.83 -21.70
CA PRO A 581 -22.08 10.49 -21.22
C PRO A 581 -20.91 9.95 -20.37
N THR A 582 -21.19 9.57 -19.12
CA THR A 582 -20.17 9.21 -18.15
C THR A 582 -20.53 7.97 -17.36
N THR A 583 -19.57 7.08 -17.22
CA THR A 583 -19.60 5.94 -16.30
C THR A 583 -18.72 6.27 -15.11
N PHE A 584 -19.33 6.44 -13.94
CA PHE A 584 -18.63 6.68 -12.66
C PHE A 584 -18.24 5.34 -12.04
N ILE A 585 -16.95 5.14 -11.86
CA ILE A 585 -16.36 3.88 -11.37
C ILE A 585 -15.82 4.05 -9.96
N PHE A 586 -16.40 3.31 -9.03
CA PHE A 586 -15.93 3.24 -7.66
C PHE A 586 -15.37 1.84 -7.37
N SER A 587 -14.31 1.79 -6.59
CA SER A 587 -13.81 0.55 -6.00
C SER A 587 -12.99 0.87 -4.75
N GLY A 588 -12.96 -0.04 -3.80
CA GLY A 588 -12.19 0.09 -2.57
C GLY A 588 -12.88 -0.60 -1.41
N LYS A 589 -12.12 -0.81 -0.34
CA LYS A 589 -12.59 -1.42 0.90
C LYS A 589 -12.69 -0.35 1.99
N ALA A 590 -13.71 -0.45 2.85
CA ALA A 590 -13.80 0.26 4.10
C ALA A 590 -13.20 -0.59 5.23
N ALA A 591 -12.52 0.00 6.21
CA ALA A 591 -12.09 -0.72 7.39
C ALA A 591 -13.30 -1.36 8.10
N GLN A 592 -13.12 -2.54 8.67
CA GLN A 592 -14.22 -3.33 9.23
C GLN A 592 -15.02 -2.57 10.30
N SER A 593 -14.34 -1.81 11.15
CA SER A 593 -14.95 -1.00 12.23
C SER A 593 -15.46 0.38 11.76
N TYR A 594 -15.15 0.80 10.54
CA TYR A 594 -15.46 2.15 10.06
C TYR A 594 -16.88 2.24 9.46
N THR A 595 -17.87 2.37 10.31
CA THR A 595 -19.30 2.35 9.93
C THR A 595 -19.66 3.43 8.91
N PHE A 596 -19.17 4.67 9.06
CA PHE A 596 -19.44 5.76 8.13
C PHE A 596 -18.98 5.41 6.71
N ALA A 597 -17.74 4.92 6.53
CA ALA A 597 -17.24 4.54 5.22
C ALA A 597 -18.05 3.38 4.60
N LYS A 598 -18.54 2.45 5.41
CA LYS A 598 -19.44 1.37 4.96
C LYS A 598 -20.80 1.91 4.51
N GLU A 599 -21.33 2.94 5.20
CA GLU A 599 -22.57 3.61 4.79
C GLU A 599 -22.39 4.40 3.48
N VAL A 600 -21.21 4.98 3.22
CA VAL A 600 -20.91 5.62 1.92
C VAL A 600 -20.90 4.57 0.78
N ILE A 601 -20.36 3.38 1.00
CA ILE A 601 -20.46 2.27 0.04
C ILE A 601 -21.93 1.91 -0.23
N ARG A 602 -22.74 1.81 0.82
CA ARG A 602 -24.18 1.55 0.69
C ARG A 602 -24.89 2.64 -0.10
N LEU A 603 -24.52 3.91 0.12
CA LEU A 603 -25.08 5.04 -0.62
C LEU A 603 -24.74 4.98 -2.12
N ILE A 604 -23.50 4.59 -2.48
CA ILE A 604 -23.12 4.39 -3.89
C ILE A 604 -24.05 3.38 -4.57
N HIS A 605 -24.32 2.25 -3.92
CA HIS A 605 -25.21 1.22 -4.47
C HIS A 605 -26.66 1.70 -4.60
N SER A 606 -27.16 2.48 -3.63
CA SER A 606 -28.49 3.06 -3.71
C SER A 606 -28.60 4.11 -4.81
N VAL A 607 -27.59 4.95 -4.99
CA VAL A 607 -27.53 5.91 -6.11
C VAL A 607 -27.41 5.17 -7.44
N ALA A 608 -26.60 4.11 -7.50
CA ALA A 608 -26.51 3.27 -8.71
C ALA A 608 -27.88 2.65 -9.07
N ASP A 609 -28.63 2.14 -8.11
CA ASP A 609 -29.98 1.59 -8.36
C ASP A 609 -30.94 2.65 -8.91
N VAL A 610 -30.91 3.86 -8.36
CA VAL A 610 -31.75 4.97 -8.86
C VAL A 610 -31.32 5.44 -10.23
N VAL A 611 -30.04 5.77 -10.41
CA VAL A 611 -29.52 6.40 -11.64
C VAL A 611 -29.50 5.42 -12.81
N ASN A 612 -29.02 4.20 -12.59
CA ASN A 612 -28.84 3.23 -13.68
C ASN A 612 -30.15 2.71 -14.27
N ASN A 613 -31.26 2.82 -13.53
CA ASN A 613 -32.58 2.31 -13.94
C ASN A 613 -33.57 3.40 -14.32
N ASP A 614 -33.15 4.67 -14.37
CA ASP A 614 -34.04 5.77 -14.78
C ASP A 614 -33.89 6.08 -16.26
N GLU A 615 -34.91 5.70 -17.06
CA GLU A 615 -34.92 5.91 -18.51
C GLU A 615 -34.93 7.39 -18.90
N ARG A 616 -35.37 8.29 -18.01
CA ARG A 616 -35.46 9.74 -18.28
C ARG A 616 -34.11 10.39 -18.52
N ILE A 617 -33.03 9.80 -18.04
CA ILE A 617 -31.66 10.30 -18.24
C ILE A 617 -30.97 9.70 -19.46
N GLU A 618 -31.69 8.92 -20.29
CA GLU A 618 -31.23 8.38 -21.58
C GLU A 618 -29.91 7.55 -21.44
N GLY A 619 -29.62 6.96 -20.27
CA GLY A 619 -28.39 6.20 -20.01
C GLY A 619 -27.12 7.06 -19.99
N ARG A 620 -27.22 8.39 -19.93
CA ARG A 620 -26.03 9.28 -19.92
C ARG A 620 -25.14 9.17 -18.69
N LEU A 621 -25.74 8.79 -17.58
CA LEU A 621 -25.00 8.57 -16.33
C LEU A 621 -25.11 7.10 -15.96
N LYS A 622 -23.98 6.49 -15.62
CA LYS A 622 -23.89 5.12 -15.13
C LYS A 622 -23.02 5.10 -13.89
N VAL A 623 -23.47 4.43 -12.83
CA VAL A 623 -22.69 4.27 -11.60
C VAL A 623 -22.34 2.80 -11.42
N VAL A 624 -21.06 2.51 -11.25
CA VAL A 624 -20.52 1.16 -11.13
C VAL A 624 -19.64 1.06 -9.88
N PHE A 625 -19.92 0.08 -9.04
CA PHE A 625 -19.02 -0.29 -7.96
C PHE A 625 -18.37 -1.64 -8.28
N ILE A 626 -17.03 -1.66 -8.35
CA ILE A 626 -16.27 -2.90 -8.58
C ILE A 626 -15.84 -3.44 -7.21
N PRO A 627 -16.39 -4.58 -6.78
CA PRO A 627 -16.09 -5.12 -5.45
C PRO A 627 -14.69 -5.71 -5.35
N ASN A 628 -14.23 -5.85 -4.12
CA ASN A 628 -12.98 -6.52 -3.77
C ASN A 628 -11.74 -5.93 -4.45
N PHE A 629 -11.54 -4.61 -4.31
CA PHE A 629 -10.37 -3.92 -4.87
C PHE A 629 -9.07 -4.62 -4.47
N ALA A 630 -8.28 -4.98 -5.47
CA ALA A 630 -7.00 -5.69 -5.38
C ALA A 630 -6.06 -5.22 -6.49
N VAL A 631 -4.80 -5.64 -6.49
CA VAL A 631 -3.84 -5.22 -7.53
C VAL A 631 -4.27 -5.72 -8.91
N SER A 632 -4.80 -6.93 -8.99
CA SER A 632 -5.24 -7.56 -10.25
C SER A 632 -6.32 -6.75 -10.97
N ASN A 633 -7.39 -6.32 -10.27
CA ASN A 633 -8.44 -5.51 -10.90
C ASN A 633 -8.07 -4.02 -10.99
N ALA A 634 -7.21 -3.52 -10.12
CA ALA A 634 -6.68 -2.16 -10.21
C ALA A 634 -5.96 -1.90 -11.54
N GLN A 635 -5.18 -2.87 -12.03
CA GLN A 635 -4.49 -2.78 -13.31
C GLN A 635 -5.48 -2.54 -14.47
N LEU A 636 -6.58 -3.28 -14.52
CA LEU A 636 -7.64 -3.10 -15.53
C LEU A 636 -8.31 -1.72 -15.41
N ILE A 637 -8.59 -1.29 -14.18
CA ILE A 637 -9.27 -0.01 -13.94
C ILE A 637 -8.38 1.16 -14.35
N TYR A 638 -7.10 1.16 -13.97
CA TYR A 638 -6.19 2.26 -14.31
C TYR A 638 -5.98 2.40 -15.82
N ALA A 639 -5.80 1.30 -16.53
CA ALA A 639 -5.63 1.30 -17.99
C ALA A 639 -6.85 1.88 -18.74
N ALA A 640 -8.06 1.58 -18.25
CA ALA A 640 -9.31 1.97 -18.87
C ALA A 640 -9.81 3.38 -18.54
N SER A 641 -9.24 4.05 -17.53
CA SER A 641 -9.76 5.31 -17.00
C SER A 641 -9.46 6.51 -17.89
N ASP A 642 -10.41 7.46 -18.01
CA ASP A 642 -10.23 8.76 -18.67
C ASP A 642 -10.01 9.88 -17.66
N ILE A 643 -10.72 9.85 -16.51
CA ILE A 643 -10.62 10.83 -15.44
C ILE A 643 -10.16 10.15 -14.16
N SER A 644 -9.20 10.77 -13.49
CA SER A 644 -8.63 10.40 -12.21
C SER A 644 -9.17 11.32 -11.12
N GLU A 645 -10.08 10.81 -10.28
CA GLU A 645 -10.67 11.57 -9.15
C GLU A 645 -9.75 11.52 -7.92
N GLN A 646 -9.17 12.69 -7.59
CA GLN A 646 -8.18 12.87 -6.50
C GLN A 646 -8.61 14.02 -5.59
N ILE A 647 -9.76 13.87 -4.96
CA ILE A 647 -10.58 14.92 -4.35
C ILE A 647 -10.54 14.94 -2.82
N SER A 648 -9.46 14.49 -2.19
CA SER A 648 -9.27 14.58 -0.74
C SER A 648 -9.41 16.00 -0.20
N VAL A 649 -9.69 16.14 1.09
CA VAL A 649 -9.58 17.43 1.76
C VAL A 649 -8.12 17.89 1.65
N ALA A 650 -7.88 19.13 1.22
CA ALA A 650 -6.52 19.62 1.05
C ALA A 650 -5.75 19.62 2.37
N GLY A 651 -4.56 19.04 2.36
CA GLY A 651 -3.73 18.81 3.53
C GLY A 651 -3.98 17.49 4.25
N ALA A 652 -4.85 16.60 3.75
CA ALA A 652 -5.17 15.32 4.38
C ALA A 652 -4.55 14.09 3.69
N GLU A 653 -4.32 14.13 2.38
CA GLU A 653 -3.66 13.03 1.65
C GLU A 653 -2.14 13.27 1.63
N ALA A 654 -1.37 12.48 2.36
CA ALA A 654 0.09 12.66 2.46
C ALA A 654 0.78 12.65 1.08
N SER A 655 0.37 11.79 0.18
CA SER A 655 0.90 11.73 -1.20
C SER A 655 -0.18 11.29 -2.20
N GLY A 656 -0.74 10.10 -2.00
CA GLY A 656 -1.46 9.38 -3.04
C GLY A 656 -0.48 8.70 -4.01
N THR A 657 -0.94 7.59 -4.60
CA THR A 657 -0.20 6.88 -5.67
C THR A 657 -1.13 6.45 -6.81
N SER A 658 -2.45 6.45 -6.61
CA SER A 658 -3.41 6.18 -7.68
C SER A 658 -3.38 7.28 -8.75
N ASN A 659 -3.18 8.54 -8.34
CA ASN A 659 -2.99 9.67 -9.25
C ASN A 659 -1.80 9.46 -10.20
N MET A 660 -0.67 8.98 -9.69
CA MET A 660 0.53 8.67 -10.49
C MET A 660 0.27 7.55 -11.51
N LYS A 661 -0.40 6.46 -11.07
CA LYS A 661 -0.76 5.32 -11.93
C LYS A 661 -1.73 5.73 -13.03
N LEU A 662 -2.73 6.52 -12.70
CA LEU A 662 -3.73 7.03 -13.65
C LEU A 662 -3.08 8.03 -14.62
N MET A 663 -2.19 8.91 -14.16
CA MET A 663 -1.41 9.83 -15.02
C MET A 663 -0.59 9.07 -16.07
N MET A 664 0.15 8.04 -15.65
CA MET A 664 0.92 7.19 -16.58
C MET A 664 0.04 6.46 -17.59
N ASN A 665 -1.20 6.14 -17.22
CA ASN A 665 -2.18 5.48 -18.08
C ASN A 665 -3.06 6.45 -18.86
N ALA A 666 -2.58 7.67 -19.09
CA ALA A 666 -3.29 8.67 -19.92
C ALA A 666 -4.69 9.03 -19.38
N ALA A 667 -4.86 9.16 -18.07
CA ALA A 667 -6.03 9.75 -17.46
C ALA A 667 -5.76 11.20 -17.03
N LEU A 668 -6.72 12.08 -17.21
CA LEU A 668 -6.62 13.47 -16.73
C LEU A 668 -7.06 13.54 -15.27
N THR A 669 -6.26 14.16 -14.42
CA THR A 669 -6.57 14.30 -13.00
C THR A 669 -7.54 15.45 -12.76
N LEU A 670 -8.63 15.17 -12.03
CA LEU A 670 -9.49 16.13 -11.38
C LEU A 670 -9.27 16.02 -9.87
N GLY A 671 -8.75 17.03 -9.25
CA GLY A 671 -8.35 16.92 -7.84
C GLY A 671 -8.24 18.23 -7.09
N THR A 672 -7.96 18.10 -5.80
CA THR A 672 -7.58 19.21 -4.93
C THR A 672 -6.08 19.43 -4.99
N TYR A 673 -5.62 20.59 -4.55
CA TYR A 673 -4.20 20.93 -4.42
C TYR A 673 -3.65 20.29 -3.15
N ASP A 674 -3.45 18.96 -3.20
CA ASP A 674 -3.11 18.12 -2.04
C ASP A 674 -2.18 16.96 -2.44
N GLY A 675 -1.35 16.52 -1.52
CA GLY A 675 -0.42 15.43 -1.72
C GLY A 675 0.39 15.59 -3.01
N SER A 676 0.61 14.50 -3.74
CA SER A 676 1.37 14.51 -5.00
C SER A 676 0.59 15.08 -6.22
N ASN A 677 -0.68 15.50 -6.06
CA ASN A 677 -1.34 16.30 -7.10
C ASN A 677 -0.60 17.62 -7.37
N ILE A 678 0.14 18.12 -6.38
CA ILE A 678 0.95 19.33 -6.52
C ILE A 678 2.08 19.10 -7.50
N GLU A 679 2.89 18.07 -7.28
CA GLU A 679 3.98 17.69 -8.16
C GLU A 679 3.47 17.30 -9.57
N ILE A 680 2.30 16.65 -9.66
CA ILE A 680 1.65 16.38 -10.95
C ILE A 680 1.29 17.70 -11.66
N SER A 681 0.73 18.69 -10.93
CA SER A 681 0.37 19.99 -11.50
C SER A 681 1.59 20.77 -11.98
N GLU A 682 2.70 20.69 -11.28
CA GLU A 682 3.94 21.34 -11.65
C GLU A 682 4.60 20.73 -12.87
N LEU A 683 4.57 19.39 -12.98
CA LEU A 683 5.18 18.64 -14.09
C LEU A 683 4.33 18.63 -15.35
N ALA A 684 3.02 18.50 -15.21
CA ALA A 684 2.10 18.43 -16.33
C ALA A 684 1.64 19.81 -16.84
N GLY A 685 1.79 20.85 -16.01
CA GLY A 685 1.23 22.18 -16.27
C GLY A 685 -0.26 22.26 -15.94
N PRO A 686 -0.75 23.45 -15.56
CA PRO A 686 -2.12 23.65 -15.05
C PRO A 686 -3.22 23.39 -16.10
N GLU A 687 -2.88 23.40 -17.38
CA GLU A 687 -3.81 23.08 -18.48
C GLU A 687 -4.08 21.58 -18.62
N ASN A 688 -3.20 20.72 -18.09
CA ASN A 688 -3.28 19.28 -18.24
C ASN A 688 -3.77 18.55 -16.97
N ILE A 689 -4.07 19.32 -15.93
CA ILE A 689 -4.72 18.87 -14.68
C ILE A 689 -5.85 19.83 -14.33
N LYS A 690 -6.88 19.35 -13.66
CA LYS A 690 -7.98 20.21 -13.20
C LYS A 690 -8.00 20.26 -11.68
N ILE A 691 -7.58 21.40 -11.11
CA ILE A 691 -7.56 21.65 -9.67
C ILE A 691 -8.78 22.47 -9.27
N PHE A 692 -9.37 22.16 -8.11
CA PHE A 692 -10.49 22.89 -7.53
C PHE A 692 -10.41 22.94 -5.99
N GLY A 693 -11.27 23.74 -5.37
CA GLY A 693 -11.54 23.77 -3.94
C GLY A 693 -10.47 24.49 -3.12
N LEU A 694 -10.64 24.40 -1.80
CA LEU A 694 -9.76 25.05 -0.82
C LEU A 694 -8.34 24.46 -0.87
N ARG A 695 -7.36 25.32 -0.55
CA ARG A 695 -5.98 24.91 -0.31
C ARG A 695 -5.77 24.53 1.15
N ALA A 696 -4.68 23.86 1.48
CA ALA A 696 -4.41 23.34 2.83
C ALA A 696 -4.40 24.43 3.91
N ASP A 697 -3.87 25.60 3.63
CA ASP A 697 -3.88 26.75 4.55
C ASP A 697 -5.29 27.33 4.72
N GLU A 698 -6.09 27.39 3.67
CA GLU A 698 -7.49 27.83 3.74
C GLU A 698 -8.34 26.83 4.55
N VAL A 699 -8.13 25.52 4.38
CA VAL A 699 -8.75 24.47 5.20
C VAL A 699 -8.43 24.69 6.68
N GLN A 700 -7.17 24.94 7.02
CA GLN A 700 -6.77 25.23 8.40
C GLN A 700 -7.44 26.51 8.93
N GLN A 701 -7.58 27.55 8.10
CA GLN A 701 -8.29 28.77 8.47
C GLN A 701 -9.77 28.51 8.73
N VAL A 702 -10.44 27.70 7.92
CA VAL A 702 -11.84 27.31 8.13
C VAL A 702 -12.00 26.62 9.48
N TYR A 703 -11.16 25.64 9.81
CA TYR A 703 -11.21 24.98 11.11
C TYR A 703 -10.90 25.93 12.28
N ALA A 704 -9.85 26.74 12.15
CA ALA A 704 -9.43 27.66 13.22
C ALA A 704 -10.43 28.80 13.49
N SER A 705 -11.16 29.24 12.44
CA SER A 705 -12.11 30.35 12.56
C SER A 705 -13.32 30.01 13.44
N GLY A 706 -13.74 28.74 13.47
CA GLY A 706 -14.97 28.29 14.11
C GLY A 706 -16.26 28.92 13.54
N THR A 707 -16.17 29.55 12.35
CA THR A 707 -17.28 30.28 11.71
C THR A 707 -17.99 29.48 10.62
N TYR A 708 -17.45 28.31 10.26
CA TYR A 708 -18.06 27.41 9.30
C TYR A 708 -19.22 26.66 9.92
N PHE A 709 -20.40 26.80 9.30
CA PHE A 709 -21.62 26.06 9.66
C PHE A 709 -22.24 25.49 8.39
N ALA A 710 -22.26 24.15 8.30
CA ALA A 710 -22.81 23.39 7.16
C ALA A 710 -24.25 23.78 6.83
N GLN A 711 -25.09 23.99 7.84
CA GLN A 711 -26.50 24.42 7.67
C GLN A 711 -26.62 25.79 6.96
N ASN A 712 -25.68 26.69 7.19
CA ASN A 712 -25.71 28.01 6.51
C ASN A 712 -25.47 27.89 5.00
N LEU A 713 -24.61 26.95 4.58
CA LEU A 713 -24.41 26.67 3.15
C LEU A 713 -25.68 26.13 2.50
N LEU A 714 -26.37 25.21 3.16
CA LEU A 714 -27.64 24.66 2.66
C LEU A 714 -28.72 25.74 2.52
N ASN A 715 -28.79 26.66 3.46
CA ASN A 715 -29.74 27.78 3.41
C ASN A 715 -29.47 28.71 2.21
N GLN A 716 -28.24 28.79 1.75
CA GLN A 716 -27.80 29.64 0.64
C GLN A 716 -27.80 28.90 -0.73
N ASN A 717 -27.72 27.58 -0.71
CA ASN A 717 -27.64 26.72 -1.92
C ASN A 717 -28.80 25.71 -1.94
N PRO A 718 -29.96 26.06 -2.52
CA PRO A 718 -31.12 25.15 -2.60
C PRO A 718 -30.82 23.83 -3.35
N THR A 719 -29.91 23.87 -4.33
CA THR A 719 -29.51 22.65 -5.06
C THR A 719 -28.78 21.67 -4.15
N LEU A 720 -27.83 22.17 -3.36
CA LEU A 720 -27.10 21.36 -2.39
C LEU A 720 -28.02 20.88 -1.27
N ALA A 721 -28.92 21.76 -0.78
CA ALA A 721 -29.96 21.39 0.21
C ALA A 721 -30.83 20.23 -0.27
N ARG A 722 -31.28 20.26 -1.53
CA ARG A 722 -32.03 19.15 -2.15
C ARG A 722 -31.23 17.84 -2.13
N ILE A 723 -29.96 17.85 -2.49
CA ILE A 723 -29.10 16.65 -2.50
C ILE A 723 -28.95 16.08 -1.09
N VAL A 724 -28.70 16.93 -0.10
CA VAL A 724 -28.59 16.49 1.30
C VAL A 724 -29.92 15.93 1.82
N ASN A 725 -31.07 16.53 1.47
CA ASN A 725 -32.40 16.04 1.84
C ASN A 725 -32.71 14.66 1.23
N MET A 726 -32.17 14.34 0.03
CA MET A 726 -32.33 13.01 -0.59
C MET A 726 -31.80 11.87 0.30
N LEU A 727 -30.89 12.16 1.21
CA LEU A 727 -30.37 11.17 2.18
C LEU A 727 -31.46 10.65 3.12
N THR A 728 -32.51 11.46 3.40
CA THR A 728 -33.53 11.15 4.42
C THR A 728 -34.96 11.21 3.95
N ASP A 729 -35.24 11.73 2.72
CA ASP A 729 -36.61 11.88 2.21
C ASP A 729 -37.21 10.61 1.56
N GLY A 730 -36.44 9.51 1.54
CA GLY A 730 -36.85 8.23 0.95
C GLY A 730 -36.54 8.06 -0.52
N SER A 731 -36.07 9.08 -1.24
CA SER A 731 -35.76 8.99 -2.67
C SER A 731 -34.63 8.02 -3.00
N LEU A 732 -33.68 7.81 -2.05
CA LEU A 732 -32.57 6.88 -2.16
C LEU A 732 -32.77 5.59 -1.34
N ALA A 733 -33.96 5.39 -0.74
CA ALA A 733 -34.20 4.29 0.19
C ALA A 733 -34.59 2.94 -0.48
N ARG A 734 -34.53 2.86 -1.82
CA ARG A 734 -35.06 1.71 -2.59
C ARG A 734 -34.41 0.37 -2.23
N LEU A 735 -33.12 0.34 -1.93
CA LEU A 735 -32.40 -0.89 -1.58
C LEU A 735 -32.38 -1.15 -0.06
N SER A 736 -32.26 -0.12 0.78
CA SER A 736 -31.79 -0.38 2.16
C SER A 736 -32.19 0.68 3.21
N GLY A 737 -33.18 1.52 2.96
CA GLY A 737 -33.60 2.61 3.84
C GLY A 737 -32.73 3.88 3.71
N ASN A 738 -33.07 4.87 4.54
CA ASN A 738 -32.42 6.18 4.52
C ASN A 738 -30.96 6.16 5.03
N PHE A 739 -30.31 7.33 4.94
CA PHE A 739 -28.91 7.57 5.26
C PHE A 739 -28.73 8.62 6.35
N GLU A 740 -29.49 8.47 7.45
CA GLU A 740 -29.49 9.40 8.58
C GLU A 740 -28.09 9.63 9.14
N SER A 741 -27.26 8.58 9.22
CA SER A 741 -25.89 8.70 9.73
C SER A 741 -24.99 9.60 8.88
N ILE A 742 -25.16 9.59 7.55
CA ILE A 742 -24.45 10.50 6.64
C ILE A 742 -25.00 11.93 6.76
N HIS A 743 -26.33 12.07 6.84
CA HIS A 743 -26.98 13.34 7.08
C HIS A 743 -26.50 13.99 8.39
N ASP A 744 -26.47 13.21 9.48
CA ASP A 744 -26.02 13.67 10.79
C ASP A 744 -24.52 14.04 10.76
N TYR A 745 -23.70 13.27 10.04
CA TYR A 745 -22.29 13.59 9.83
C TYR A 745 -22.12 14.98 9.20
N LEU A 746 -22.95 15.32 8.22
CA LEU A 746 -22.87 16.62 7.55
C LEU A 746 -23.42 17.76 8.41
N LEU A 747 -24.54 17.57 9.10
CA LEU A 747 -25.27 18.67 9.74
C LEU A 747 -25.09 18.73 11.26
N ILE A 748 -25.07 17.60 11.96
CA ILE A 748 -24.85 17.55 13.40
C ILE A 748 -23.35 17.67 13.71
N ASN A 749 -22.50 16.90 13.00
CA ASN A 749 -21.05 16.97 13.15
C ASN A 749 -20.42 18.12 12.35
N ASN A 750 -21.25 18.91 11.66
CA ASN A 750 -20.85 20.12 10.95
C ASN A 750 -19.82 19.89 9.83
N ASP A 751 -20.02 18.82 9.03
CA ASP A 751 -19.23 18.50 7.81
C ASP A 751 -17.71 18.58 8.04
N PRO A 752 -17.15 17.71 8.88
CA PRO A 752 -15.75 17.81 9.29
C PRO A 752 -14.75 17.64 8.15
N ASP A 753 -15.16 17.02 7.03
CA ASP A 753 -14.31 16.85 5.84
C ASP A 753 -14.65 17.85 4.71
N LEU A 754 -15.36 18.95 5.03
CA LEU A 754 -15.61 20.05 4.12
C LEU A 754 -16.16 19.63 2.75
N VAL A 755 -17.08 18.65 2.74
CA VAL A 755 -17.74 18.14 1.52
C VAL A 755 -18.60 19.23 0.89
N LEU A 756 -19.34 19.98 1.71
CA LEU A 756 -20.32 20.93 1.23
C LEU A 756 -19.68 22.23 0.73
N ILE A 757 -18.60 22.69 1.34
CA ILE A 757 -17.95 23.97 0.97
C ILE A 757 -17.27 23.90 -0.40
N ASP A 758 -16.72 22.74 -0.77
CA ASP A 758 -16.02 22.53 -2.04
C ASP A 758 -16.96 22.08 -3.19
N PHE A 759 -18.25 21.82 -2.88
CA PHE A 759 -19.20 21.22 -3.81
C PHE A 759 -19.34 21.98 -5.13
N ASP A 760 -19.64 23.29 -5.09
CA ASP A 760 -19.88 24.08 -6.29
C ASP A 760 -18.61 24.19 -7.15
N ALA A 761 -17.44 24.36 -6.51
CA ALA A 761 -16.15 24.40 -7.19
C ALA A 761 -15.85 23.06 -7.89
N TYR A 762 -16.14 21.95 -7.23
CA TYR A 762 -15.95 20.62 -7.78
C TYR A 762 -16.85 20.33 -8.98
N VAL A 763 -18.15 20.61 -8.87
CA VAL A 763 -19.10 20.42 -9.97
C VAL A 763 -18.68 21.25 -11.18
N LYS A 764 -18.36 22.52 -10.99
CA LYS A 764 -17.89 23.42 -12.06
C LYS A 764 -16.63 22.86 -12.73
N ALA A 765 -15.64 22.43 -11.92
CA ALA A 765 -14.40 21.87 -12.46
C ALA A 765 -14.64 20.60 -13.29
N TRP A 766 -15.54 19.73 -12.84
CA TRP A 766 -15.93 18.53 -13.56
C TRP A 766 -16.64 18.85 -14.90
N GLU A 767 -17.60 19.77 -14.91
CA GLU A 767 -18.31 20.20 -16.13
C GLU A 767 -17.33 20.79 -17.15
N GLU A 768 -16.41 21.66 -16.71
CA GLU A 768 -15.38 22.25 -17.58
C GLU A 768 -14.44 21.19 -18.15
N LEU A 769 -14.01 20.22 -17.34
CA LEU A 769 -13.13 19.14 -17.79
C LEU A 769 -13.83 18.25 -18.82
N THR A 770 -15.06 17.81 -18.53
CA THR A 770 -15.78 16.86 -19.38
C THR A 770 -16.28 17.47 -20.71
N GLN A 771 -16.51 18.78 -20.76
CA GLN A 771 -16.79 19.48 -22.02
C GLN A 771 -15.64 19.33 -23.02
N SER A 772 -14.38 19.30 -22.56
CA SER A 772 -13.21 19.12 -23.43
C SER A 772 -13.10 17.72 -24.05
N TYR A 773 -13.82 16.71 -23.50
CA TYR A 773 -13.80 15.33 -24.01
C TYR A 773 -14.39 15.20 -25.43
N ALA A 774 -15.23 16.14 -25.87
CA ALA A 774 -15.80 16.16 -27.23
C ALA A 774 -14.73 16.36 -28.31
N ASP A 775 -13.65 17.07 -28.02
CA ASP A 775 -12.45 17.14 -28.85
C ASP A 775 -11.44 16.05 -28.44
N ARG A 776 -11.64 14.85 -29.00
CA ARG A 776 -10.84 13.69 -28.69
C ARG A 776 -9.34 13.88 -28.94
N ARG A 777 -8.97 14.66 -29.98
CA ARG A 777 -7.56 14.91 -30.27
C ARG A 777 -6.90 15.80 -29.23
N SER A 778 -7.56 16.90 -28.87
CA SER A 778 -7.09 17.76 -27.79
C SER A 778 -7.04 17.04 -26.47
N TRP A 779 -8.04 16.20 -26.15
CA TRP A 779 -8.04 15.35 -24.95
C TRP A 779 -6.84 14.40 -24.94
N ASN A 780 -6.64 13.65 -26.02
CA ASN A 780 -5.56 12.66 -26.11
C ASN A 780 -4.16 13.32 -26.10
N ALA A 781 -4.02 14.52 -26.70
CA ALA A 781 -2.76 15.28 -26.63
C ALA A 781 -2.41 15.64 -25.17
N ARG A 782 -3.38 16.13 -24.39
CA ARG A 782 -3.20 16.42 -22.96
C ARG A 782 -2.90 15.16 -22.15
N ALA A 783 -3.61 14.07 -22.42
CA ALA A 783 -3.40 12.79 -21.77
C ALA A 783 -2.01 12.20 -22.10
N LEU A 784 -1.55 12.33 -23.35
CA LEU A 784 -0.20 11.95 -23.76
C LEU A 784 0.86 12.81 -23.09
N HIS A 785 0.64 14.12 -22.98
CA HIS A 785 1.51 15.04 -22.25
C HIS A 785 1.69 14.60 -20.80
N ASN A 786 0.59 14.19 -20.13
CA ASN A 786 0.65 13.66 -18.77
C ASN A 786 1.49 12.38 -18.71
N THR A 787 1.29 11.44 -19.63
CA THR A 787 2.13 10.22 -19.68
C THR A 787 3.60 10.57 -19.91
N ALA A 788 3.89 11.49 -20.85
CA ALA A 788 5.26 11.91 -21.17
C ALA A 788 5.99 12.50 -19.97
N ASN A 789 5.28 13.20 -19.08
CA ASN A 789 5.84 13.86 -17.89
C ASN A 789 5.69 13.02 -16.61
N SER A 790 5.25 11.76 -16.72
CA SER A 790 5.02 10.90 -15.56
C SER A 790 6.26 10.14 -15.07
N GLY A 791 7.37 10.18 -15.78
CA GLY A 791 8.61 9.46 -15.45
C GLY A 791 9.14 9.77 -14.05
N PHE A 792 8.98 11.00 -13.56
CA PHE A 792 9.31 11.41 -12.20
C PHE A 792 8.63 10.54 -11.14
N PHE A 793 7.44 10.03 -11.41
CA PHE A 793 6.71 9.18 -10.47
C PHE A 793 7.09 7.69 -10.55
N SER A 794 8.20 7.35 -11.18
CA SER A 794 8.78 6.00 -11.08
C SER A 794 9.32 5.76 -9.66
N ALA A 795 9.02 4.58 -9.10
CA ALA A 795 9.61 4.14 -7.85
C ALA A 795 11.15 3.96 -7.97
N ASP A 796 11.67 3.76 -9.18
CA ASP A 796 13.12 3.69 -9.41
C ASP A 796 13.80 5.03 -9.07
N ARG A 797 13.22 6.18 -9.48
CA ARG A 797 13.69 7.50 -9.07
C ARG A 797 13.65 7.65 -7.55
N THR A 798 12.52 7.26 -6.93
CA THR A 798 12.40 7.34 -5.46
C THR A 798 13.48 6.51 -4.78
N ILE A 799 13.71 5.28 -5.21
CA ILE A 799 14.74 4.40 -4.62
C ILE A 799 16.15 4.97 -4.83
N ARG A 800 16.48 5.53 -6.00
CA ARG A 800 17.77 6.21 -6.19
C ARG A 800 17.98 7.35 -5.19
N GLU A 801 16.97 8.16 -4.92
CA GLU A 801 17.03 9.21 -3.90
C GLU A 801 17.20 8.64 -2.47
N TYR A 802 16.55 7.51 -2.15
CA TYR A 802 16.77 6.83 -0.87
C TYR A 802 18.18 6.25 -0.77
N MET A 803 18.72 5.67 -1.85
CA MET A 803 20.08 5.13 -1.91
C MET A 803 21.12 6.22 -1.65
N GLU A 804 20.97 7.37 -2.30
CA GLU A 804 21.92 8.49 -2.21
C GLU A 804 21.82 9.22 -0.87
N ASP A 805 20.62 9.63 -0.46
CA ASP A 805 20.43 10.60 0.61
C ASP A 805 20.19 9.96 1.99
N ILE A 806 19.72 8.70 2.06
CA ILE A 806 19.30 8.06 3.30
C ILE A 806 20.13 6.81 3.62
N TRP A 807 20.21 5.89 2.64
CA TRP A 807 20.86 4.60 2.88
C TRP A 807 22.36 4.62 2.60
N HIS A 808 22.82 5.55 1.79
CA HIS A 808 24.24 5.70 1.37
C HIS A 808 24.82 4.38 0.83
N VAL A 809 24.14 3.84 -0.20
CA VAL A 809 24.44 2.56 -0.85
C VAL A 809 25.01 2.79 -2.26
#